data_98e2dc354c3478715a9ca50816b98ebf
#
_entry.id   98e2dc354c3478715a9ca50816b98ebf
#
_cell.length_a   1.000
_cell.length_b   1.000
_cell.length_c   1.000
_cell.angle_alpha   90.00
_cell.angle_beta   90.00
_cell.angle_gamma   90.00
#
_symmetry.space_group_name_H-M   'P 1'
#
loop_
_entity.id
_entity.type
_entity.pdbx_description
1 polymer ?
#
loop_
_entity_poly.entity_id
_entity_poly.type
_entity_poly.pdbx_seq_one_letter_code
_entity_poly.pdbx_strand_id
1 'polypeptide(L)'
;MRTGAGVAATFILSLGGAVATGSEPASAPAAPAYQDRLIATGDLAALPNEQDTADVDTSGLPRGWRVEAGVADTHYGSLDGHEAGLAIDGFWDTLSWGSWSIDALLHSGNSGDGGNGSSVTIWQRQMPFADGWSADNGLGVVNAPLLPLMRSGYRFTLPTSVMAGIETDWRQQDGIEIQGAFGEPGFYQGSHWADFHATGGQLAQVGVQMPWSSSTSSSIAAIGEHDVVPWWLASGQQVTATGAIPRVDAQSLYAATAWQGEDTQLQANLLAGSMSGGSTRTGLWLDAQTVGERYQQHYGAFRLEPDLSWGVLPFTSDIEGGYYRVDFQRAQWIWSAGVDEVRSISGTGVDGSYFNGAARYQARPWLAFGADATLKPGSDSAYSGDLFVDWKTRWGSSRLQYQQAQDSASRQSRQITWDQSLPTRENVHVSVSASFAAVDSAYGGTTRSASLATYGSYQLGDTVSLDGNVRWTHGDGPEGQHGFDGNLGLNWRFARAWTLSANYYESHASQRSPFVIDPISQSTPFVTLPTSWAYSLLIRYEFRAGSPAAVPGGNASGAGALAGSVFLDANGDGRRDAAETGAANITVILDGRYSVRTDASGRFDFSQIAAGEHRLKILPDNLPLPWQLDEKAANVVVVVKPRSDVRVDIAAKRSL
;
A
#
# COMPACT_ATOMS: atom_id res chain seq x y z
N MET A 1 33.56 -3.05 -20.95
CA MET A 1 32.65 -4.15 -20.80
C MET A 1 32.22 -4.18 -19.34
N ARG A 2 31.33 -3.33 -18.96
CA ARG A 2 30.66 -3.27 -17.66
C ARG A 2 29.29 -2.66 -17.96
N THR A 3 28.35 -3.49 -18.32
CA THR A 3 26.95 -3.11 -18.53
C THR A 3 26.13 -4.18 -17.84
N GLY A 4 25.41 -3.84 -16.81
CA GLY A 4 24.47 -4.77 -16.17
C GLY A 4 24.02 -4.46 -14.75
N ALA A 5 24.18 -3.26 -14.23
CA ALA A 5 23.91 -2.98 -12.81
C ALA A 5 22.54 -2.37 -12.48
N GLY A 6 21.77 -1.97 -13.48
CA GLY A 6 20.55 -1.16 -13.23
C GLY A 6 19.23 -1.92 -13.01
N VAL A 7 19.20 -3.23 -13.20
CA VAL A 7 17.92 -3.97 -13.26
C VAL A 7 17.50 -4.61 -11.94
N ALA A 8 18.40 -4.70 -10.98
CA ALA A 8 18.20 -5.58 -9.82
C ALA A 8 17.39 -4.97 -8.65
N ALA A 9 17.38 -3.68 -8.49
CA ALA A 9 16.78 -3.05 -7.31
C ALA A 9 15.23 -3.06 -7.28
N THR A 10 14.59 -3.21 -8.43
CA THR A 10 13.13 -3.10 -8.54
C THR A 10 12.38 -4.40 -8.24
N PHE A 11 13.05 -5.55 -8.16
CA PHE A 11 12.40 -6.87 -8.08
C PHE A 11 12.31 -7.51 -6.70
N ILE A 12 12.98 -6.99 -5.68
CA ILE A 12 12.92 -7.54 -4.31
C ILE A 12 11.53 -7.36 -3.66
N LEU A 13 10.69 -6.61 -4.28
CA LEU A 13 9.48 -5.99 -3.74
C LEU A 13 8.21 -6.81 -3.72
N SER A 14 8.21 -7.99 -4.31
CA SER A 14 6.99 -8.79 -4.43
C SER A 14 6.88 -9.98 -3.47
N LEU A 15 7.69 -10.03 -2.41
CA LEU A 15 7.82 -11.19 -1.52
C LEU A 15 6.85 -11.24 -0.33
N GLY A 16 5.79 -10.50 -0.36
CA GLY A 16 4.74 -10.72 0.61
C GLY A 16 3.49 -11.20 -0.08
N GLY A 17 3.12 -12.43 0.20
CA GLY A 17 1.90 -13.03 -0.31
C GLY A 17 0.71 -12.11 -0.22
N ALA A 18 0.56 -11.26 -1.21
CA ALA A 18 -0.71 -10.66 -1.49
C ALA A 18 -1.49 -11.72 -2.23
N VAL A 19 -2.46 -12.27 -1.60
CA VAL A 19 -3.64 -12.74 -2.32
C VAL A 19 -4.20 -11.45 -2.92
N ALA A 20 -3.84 -11.18 -4.16
CA ALA A 20 -4.40 -10.08 -4.91
C ALA A 20 -5.84 -10.44 -5.23
N THR A 21 -6.75 -9.93 -4.46
CA THR A 21 -8.12 -9.74 -4.89
C THR A 21 -8.31 -8.25 -5.07
N GLY A 22 -8.28 -7.79 -6.27
CA GLY A 22 -8.47 -6.38 -6.61
C GLY A 22 -7.29 -5.84 -7.41
N SER A 23 -7.53 -5.57 -8.66
CA SER A 23 -6.66 -4.82 -9.53
C SER A 23 -6.20 -3.53 -8.85
N GLU A 24 -4.95 -3.50 -8.38
CA GLU A 24 -4.29 -2.20 -8.31
C GLU A 24 -4.23 -1.69 -9.75
N PRO A 25 -4.73 -0.49 -10.03
CA PRO A 25 -4.32 0.19 -11.25
C PRO A 25 -2.80 0.18 -11.25
N ALA A 26 -2.20 0.01 -12.42
CA ALA A 26 -0.77 0.19 -12.59
C ALA A 26 -0.45 1.62 -12.12
N SER A 27 -0.37 1.78 -10.82
CA SER A 27 0.19 2.98 -10.23
C SER A 27 1.60 3.03 -10.74
N ALA A 28 2.06 4.21 -11.08
CA ALA A 28 3.49 4.51 -11.17
C ALA A 28 4.20 3.67 -10.12
N PRO A 29 5.36 3.08 -10.40
CA PRO A 29 6.04 2.25 -9.45
C PRO A 29 6.05 3.03 -8.14
N ALA A 30 5.12 2.67 -7.27
CA ALA A 30 5.09 3.18 -5.93
C ALA A 30 6.52 3.02 -5.43
N ALA A 31 7.02 4.03 -4.78
CA ALA A 31 8.25 3.90 -4.03
C ALA A 31 8.18 2.51 -3.41
N PRO A 32 9.13 1.70 -3.73
CA PRO A 32 8.95 0.27 -3.78
C PRO A 32 8.34 -0.25 -2.48
N ALA A 33 7.32 -1.10 -2.57
CA ALA A 33 6.68 -1.76 -1.42
C ALA A 33 7.70 -2.48 -0.50
N TYR A 34 8.90 -2.71 -0.98
CA TYR A 34 10.04 -3.21 -0.24
C TYR A 34 10.63 -2.18 0.73
N GLN A 35 10.82 -0.94 0.32
CA GLN A 35 11.26 0.13 1.22
C GLN A 35 10.21 0.35 2.32
N ASP A 36 8.93 0.36 1.96
CA ASP A 36 7.85 0.39 2.92
C ASP A 36 7.92 -0.80 3.89
N ARG A 37 8.36 -1.97 3.43
CA ARG A 37 8.51 -3.16 4.27
C ARG A 37 9.76 -3.14 5.14
N LEU A 38 10.89 -2.75 4.60
CA LEU A 38 12.10 -2.60 5.40
C LEU A 38 11.95 -1.47 6.42
N ILE A 39 11.37 -0.35 6.02
CA ILE A 39 11.02 0.73 6.93
C ILE A 39 10.01 0.21 7.97
N ALA A 40 8.99 -0.52 7.56
CA ALA A 40 7.99 -1.08 8.46
C ALA A 40 8.56 -2.13 9.42
N THR A 41 9.43 -3.02 8.94
CA THR A 41 10.07 -4.03 9.80
C THR A 41 11.14 -3.43 10.70
N GLY A 42 11.82 -2.36 10.27
CA GLY A 42 12.75 -1.60 11.10
C GLY A 42 12.08 -0.71 12.13
N ASP A 43 10.83 -0.36 11.90
CA ASP A 43 10.14 0.71 12.62
C ASP A 43 9.09 0.20 13.63
N LEU A 44 9.24 -1.01 14.10
CA LEU A 44 8.32 -1.62 15.06
C LEU A 44 8.58 -1.08 16.47
N ALA A 45 8.16 0.14 16.72
CA ALA A 45 8.16 0.65 18.07
C ALA A 45 7.13 -0.12 18.92
N ALA A 46 7.54 -0.65 20.06
CA ALA A 46 6.60 -1.09 21.06
C ALA A 46 5.72 0.11 21.45
N LEU A 47 4.42 -0.08 21.48
CA LEU A 47 3.50 0.95 21.95
C LEU A 47 3.94 1.43 23.35
N PRO A 48 3.90 2.73 23.63
CA PRO A 48 4.05 3.20 24.99
C PRO A 48 2.99 2.52 25.85
N ASN A 49 3.39 1.92 26.95
CA ASN A 49 2.43 1.37 27.91
C ASN A 49 1.56 2.50 28.43
N GLU A 50 0.29 2.27 28.72
CA GLU A 50 -0.59 3.28 29.35
C GLU A 50 0.02 3.89 30.64
N GLN A 51 0.91 3.13 31.32
CA GLN A 51 1.68 3.58 32.47
C GLN A 51 2.75 4.65 32.13
N ASP A 52 3.23 4.69 30.86
CA ASP A 52 4.23 5.68 30.44
C ASP A 52 3.64 7.06 30.14
N THR A 53 2.31 7.17 30.05
CA THR A 53 1.63 8.45 29.79
C THR A 53 1.60 9.38 31.01
N ALA A 54 1.83 8.85 32.21
CA ALA A 54 1.78 9.61 33.46
C ALA A 54 2.86 10.68 33.59
N ASP A 55 3.92 10.62 32.79
CA ASP A 55 5.10 11.47 32.88
C ASP A 55 5.43 12.26 31.58
N VAL A 56 4.52 12.28 30.62
CA VAL A 56 4.69 13.11 29.43
C VAL A 56 4.51 14.56 29.84
N ASP A 57 5.47 15.43 29.50
CA ASP A 57 5.32 16.87 29.66
C ASP A 57 4.10 17.33 28.84
N THR A 58 2.99 17.60 29.55
CA THR A 58 1.75 18.08 28.94
C THR A 58 1.70 19.60 28.80
N SER A 59 2.79 20.29 29.15
CA SER A 59 2.84 21.73 29.06
C SER A 59 3.00 22.22 27.62
N GLY A 60 2.22 23.22 27.26
CA GLY A 60 2.29 23.87 25.95
C GLY A 60 1.61 23.07 24.82
N LEU A 61 1.83 23.54 23.60
CA LEU A 61 1.29 22.90 22.39
C LEU A 61 2.03 21.60 22.07
N PRO A 62 1.36 20.67 21.38
CA PRO A 62 1.97 19.43 20.92
C PRO A 62 3.24 19.66 20.12
N ARG A 63 4.28 18.92 20.47
CA ARG A 63 5.58 18.90 19.79
C ARG A 63 6.27 17.57 19.99
N GLY A 64 7.04 17.16 19.03
CA GLY A 64 7.78 15.91 19.12
C GLY A 64 8.95 15.85 18.16
N TRP A 65 9.91 15.02 18.51
CA TRP A 65 11.09 14.72 17.70
C TRP A 65 11.35 13.23 17.72
N ARG A 66 11.72 12.73 16.55
CA ARG A 66 12.23 11.39 16.37
C ARG A 66 13.60 11.49 15.70
N VAL A 67 14.56 10.80 16.23
CA VAL A 67 15.88 10.66 15.62
C VAL A 67 16.17 9.18 15.52
N GLU A 68 16.46 8.72 14.33
CA GLU A 68 16.79 7.33 14.03
C GLU A 68 18.12 7.27 13.31
N ALA A 69 19.02 6.44 13.78
CA ALA A 69 20.30 6.18 13.14
C ALA A 69 20.50 4.67 13.00
N GLY A 70 21.12 4.26 11.91
CA GLY A 70 21.36 2.85 11.71
C GLY A 70 22.21 2.51 10.52
N VAL A 71 22.42 1.19 10.39
CA VAL A 71 23.13 0.57 9.29
C VAL A 71 22.31 -0.57 8.72
N ALA A 72 22.42 -0.77 7.43
CA ALA A 72 21.82 -1.90 6.74
C ALA A 72 22.78 -2.45 5.69
N ASP A 73 22.80 -3.77 5.57
CA ASP A 73 23.49 -4.46 4.49
C ASP A 73 22.50 -5.31 3.73
N THR A 74 22.62 -5.29 2.42
CA THR A 74 21.77 -6.04 1.52
C THR A 74 22.60 -6.77 0.49
N HIS A 75 22.17 -7.96 0.14
CA HIS A 75 22.74 -8.77 -0.91
C HIS A 75 21.62 -9.23 -1.85
N TYR A 76 21.75 -8.99 -3.13
CA TYR A 76 20.78 -9.39 -4.13
C TYR A 76 21.48 -9.92 -5.38
N GLY A 77 21.52 -11.24 -5.54
CA GLY A 77 22.21 -11.90 -6.63
C GLY A 77 23.73 -11.62 -6.62
N SER A 78 24.18 -10.69 -7.44
CA SER A 78 25.59 -10.26 -7.50
C SER A 78 25.82 -8.84 -7.00
N LEU A 79 24.81 -8.23 -6.40
CA LEU A 79 24.86 -6.85 -5.92
C LEU A 79 24.92 -6.84 -4.39
N ASP A 80 25.91 -6.15 -3.88
CA ASP A 80 26.07 -5.90 -2.45
C ASP A 80 25.78 -4.41 -2.18
N GLY A 81 24.93 -4.14 -1.20
CA GLY A 81 24.61 -2.81 -0.74
C GLY A 81 24.95 -2.65 0.73
N HIS A 82 25.69 -1.59 1.06
CA HIS A 82 25.95 -1.16 2.43
C HIS A 82 25.39 0.23 2.61
N GLU A 83 24.58 0.44 3.60
CA GLU A 83 23.93 1.70 3.86
C GLU A 83 24.08 2.11 5.32
N ALA A 84 24.29 3.39 5.55
CA ALA A 84 24.19 4.01 6.85
C ALA A 84 23.34 5.27 6.74
N GLY A 85 22.45 5.49 7.68
CA GLY A 85 21.53 6.61 7.62
C GLY A 85 21.25 7.24 8.96
N LEU A 86 20.83 8.50 8.89
CA LEU A 86 20.29 9.27 9.99
C LEU A 86 19.01 9.96 9.52
N ALA A 87 17.88 9.58 10.11
CA ALA A 87 16.60 10.24 9.89
C ALA A 87 16.25 11.10 11.09
N ILE A 88 15.75 12.29 10.83
CA ILE A 88 15.28 13.23 11.84
C ILE A 88 13.89 13.68 11.43
N ASP A 89 12.91 13.38 12.27
CA ASP A 89 11.54 13.81 12.11
C ASP A 89 11.15 14.69 13.28
N GLY A 90 10.46 15.76 13.01
CA GLY A 90 9.98 16.63 14.05
C GLY A 90 8.66 17.28 13.68
N PHE A 91 7.86 17.57 14.68
CA PHE A 91 6.67 18.38 14.48
C PHE A 91 6.46 19.31 15.67
N TRP A 92 5.82 20.43 15.42
CA TRP A 92 5.39 21.37 16.45
C TRP A 92 4.16 22.13 15.97
N ASP A 93 3.23 22.27 16.89
CA ASP A 93 2.02 23.02 16.65
C ASP A 93 2.19 24.48 17.01
N THR A 94 1.51 25.34 16.27
CA THR A 94 1.47 26.78 16.55
C THR A 94 0.03 27.24 16.74
N LEU A 95 -0.15 28.39 17.38
CA LEU A 95 -1.48 28.95 17.64
C LEU A 95 -2.18 29.45 16.38
N SER A 96 -1.44 29.97 15.41
CA SER A 96 -2.01 30.70 14.26
C SER A 96 -1.40 30.33 12.90
N TRP A 97 -0.31 29.56 12.89
CA TRP A 97 0.43 29.23 11.65
C TRP A 97 0.33 27.77 11.25
N GLY A 98 -0.58 27.03 11.85
CA GLY A 98 -0.70 25.63 11.57
C GLY A 98 0.26 24.74 12.35
N SER A 99 0.28 23.49 11.97
CA SER A 99 1.25 22.51 12.42
C SER A 99 2.42 22.47 11.45
N TRP A 100 3.63 22.50 11.99
CA TRP A 100 4.84 22.36 11.22
C TRP A 100 5.43 20.99 11.43
N SER A 101 5.93 20.38 10.37
CA SER A 101 6.79 19.20 10.47
C SER A 101 8.01 19.33 9.58
N ILE A 102 9.06 18.69 10.02
CA ILE A 102 10.30 18.57 9.27
C ILE A 102 10.68 17.09 9.20
N ASP A 103 11.07 16.67 8.03
CA ASP A 103 11.60 15.35 7.73
C ASP A 103 12.95 15.53 7.07
N ALA A 104 13.99 14.99 7.66
CA ALA A 104 15.34 15.06 7.11
C ALA A 104 15.96 13.67 7.10
N LEU A 105 16.56 13.30 5.99
CA LEU A 105 17.31 12.07 5.82
C LEU A 105 18.71 12.40 5.36
N LEU A 106 19.71 11.86 6.05
CA LEU A 106 21.09 11.80 5.63
C LEU A 106 21.44 10.35 5.40
N HIS A 107 21.92 10.03 4.22
CA HIS A 107 22.18 8.67 3.80
C HIS A 107 23.56 8.58 3.15
N SER A 108 24.27 7.53 3.46
CA SER A 108 25.53 7.16 2.83
C SER A 108 25.51 5.68 2.51
N GLY A 109 25.80 5.32 1.26
CA GLY A 109 25.79 3.94 0.85
C GLY A 109 26.45 3.69 -0.49
N ASN A 110 26.54 2.41 -0.82
CA ASN A 110 27.08 1.93 -2.11
C ASN A 110 26.09 1.02 -2.84
N SER A 111 24.84 1.00 -2.43
CA SER A 111 23.80 0.18 -3.07
C SER A 111 23.40 0.78 -4.42
N GLY A 112 23.78 0.10 -5.50
CA GLY A 112 23.44 0.51 -6.86
C GLY A 112 24.11 1.82 -7.28
N ASP A 113 23.36 2.70 -7.96
CA ASP A 113 23.81 4.03 -8.38
C ASP A 113 23.69 5.08 -7.25
N GLY A 114 23.22 4.68 -6.07
CA GLY A 114 23.01 5.55 -4.92
C GLY A 114 24.31 5.74 -4.12
N GLY A 115 24.92 6.88 -4.27
CA GLY A 115 26.01 7.32 -3.41
C GLY A 115 25.50 7.87 -2.09
N ASN A 116 26.11 8.94 -1.63
CA ASN A 116 25.63 9.72 -0.50
C ASN A 116 24.45 10.58 -0.93
N GLY A 117 23.41 10.60 -0.13
CA GLY A 117 22.21 11.39 -0.39
C GLY A 117 21.72 12.14 0.83
N SER A 118 20.92 13.15 0.60
CA SER A 118 20.20 13.86 1.65
C SER A 118 18.89 14.40 1.12
N SER A 119 17.85 14.27 1.88
CA SER A 119 16.56 14.88 1.60
C SER A 119 16.05 15.63 2.81
N VAL A 120 15.38 16.74 2.57
CA VAL A 120 14.72 17.52 3.61
C VAL A 120 13.36 17.91 3.08
N THR A 121 12.34 17.68 3.88
CA THR A 121 10.97 18.12 3.59
C THR A 121 10.41 18.87 4.78
N ILE A 122 9.84 20.02 4.52
CA ILE A 122 9.17 20.85 5.52
C ILE A 122 7.72 20.96 5.13
N TRP A 123 6.84 20.67 6.07
CA TRP A 123 5.41 20.83 5.92
C TRP A 123 4.89 21.88 6.87
N GLN A 124 4.00 22.70 6.37
CA GLN A 124 3.10 23.52 7.14
C GLN A 124 1.69 23.08 6.84
N ARG A 125 0.97 22.57 7.82
CA ARG A 125 -0.36 22.00 7.62
C ARG A 125 -1.42 22.81 8.36
N GLN A 126 -2.60 22.89 7.73
CA GLN A 126 -3.78 23.58 8.27
C GLN A 126 -3.52 25.02 8.72
N MET A 127 -2.70 25.74 7.95
CA MET A 127 -2.48 27.16 8.17
C MET A 127 -3.75 27.94 7.82
N PRO A 128 -4.44 28.58 8.77
CA PRO A 128 -5.57 29.44 8.46
C PRO A 128 -5.03 30.75 7.87
N PHE A 129 -5.48 31.14 6.67
CA PHE A 129 -5.02 32.37 6.03
C PHE A 129 -6.16 33.33 5.64
N ALA A 130 -7.40 32.84 5.57
CA ALA A 130 -8.59 33.63 5.35
C ALA A 130 -9.80 32.98 6.04
N ASP A 131 -10.93 33.68 6.09
CA ASP A 131 -12.13 33.16 6.72
C ASP A 131 -12.61 31.88 6.05
N GLY A 132 -12.64 30.78 6.81
CA GLY A 132 -13.00 29.46 6.31
C GLY A 132 -11.98 28.78 5.39
N TRP A 133 -10.80 29.37 5.18
CA TRP A 133 -9.73 28.79 4.37
C TRP A 133 -8.56 28.30 5.22
N SER A 134 -8.04 27.15 4.85
CA SER A 134 -6.77 26.62 5.37
C SER A 134 -5.86 26.18 4.23
N ALA A 135 -4.57 26.23 4.46
CA ALA A 135 -3.54 25.79 3.52
C ALA A 135 -2.65 24.71 4.12
N ASP A 136 -2.36 23.71 3.33
CA ASP A 136 -1.25 22.79 3.53
C ASP A 136 -0.15 23.15 2.54
N ASN A 137 1.07 23.38 3.00
CA ASN A 137 2.21 23.76 2.17
C ASN A 137 3.37 22.81 2.43
N GLY A 138 3.96 22.29 1.37
CA GLY A 138 5.13 21.42 1.38
C GLY A 138 6.31 22.05 0.66
N LEU A 139 7.50 21.91 1.21
CA LEU A 139 8.76 22.32 0.61
C LEU A 139 9.80 21.21 0.79
N GLY A 140 10.44 20.80 -0.29
CA GLY A 140 11.43 19.72 -0.29
C GLY A 140 11.01 18.57 -1.18
N VAL A 141 11.15 17.34 -0.73
CA VAL A 141 10.70 16.17 -1.49
C VAL A 141 9.21 15.92 -1.21
N VAL A 142 8.37 16.27 -2.15
CA VAL A 142 6.92 16.24 -2.02
C VAL A 142 6.26 15.49 -3.18
N ASN A 143 5.01 15.10 -3.00
CA ASN A 143 4.20 14.54 -4.08
C ASN A 143 3.39 15.66 -4.75
N ALA A 144 3.25 15.62 -6.07
CA ALA A 144 2.27 16.47 -6.74
C ALA A 144 0.85 16.11 -6.24
N PRO A 145 0.10 17.05 -5.66
CA PRO A 145 -1.15 16.74 -4.98
C PRO A 145 -2.24 16.33 -5.97
N LEU A 146 -3.13 15.42 -5.58
CA LEU A 146 -4.28 15.00 -6.35
C LEU A 146 -5.57 15.47 -5.69
N LEU A 147 -6.46 16.08 -6.45
CA LEU A 147 -7.81 16.44 -6.00
C LEU A 147 -8.62 15.20 -5.58
N PRO A 148 -9.58 15.33 -4.66
CA PRO A 148 -10.40 14.21 -4.21
C PRO A 148 -11.01 13.38 -5.34
N LEU A 149 -11.54 14.01 -6.39
CA LEU A 149 -12.12 13.27 -7.53
C LEU A 149 -11.06 12.57 -8.41
N MET A 150 -9.81 12.98 -8.37
CA MET A 150 -8.71 12.28 -9.06
C MET A 150 -8.33 10.97 -8.36
N ARG A 151 -8.64 10.85 -7.06
CA ARG A 151 -8.31 9.71 -6.19
C ARG A 151 -9.48 8.76 -5.95
N SER A 152 -10.72 9.20 -6.22
CA SER A 152 -11.94 8.49 -5.85
C SER A 152 -12.43 7.47 -6.88
N GLY A 153 -11.75 7.30 -8.00
CA GLY A 153 -12.12 6.32 -9.02
C GLY A 153 -12.10 4.89 -8.47
N TYR A 154 -13.12 4.11 -8.78
CA TYR A 154 -13.20 2.72 -8.34
C TYR A 154 -12.17 1.84 -9.04
N ARG A 155 -12.00 2.03 -10.35
CA ARG A 155 -11.13 1.19 -11.18
C ARG A 155 -9.88 1.91 -11.66
N PHE A 156 -9.96 3.20 -11.90
CA PHE A 156 -8.88 4.01 -12.45
C PHE A 156 -8.61 5.21 -11.56
N THR A 157 -7.37 5.32 -11.11
CA THR A 157 -6.88 6.46 -10.33
C THR A 157 -5.66 7.05 -11.01
N LEU A 158 -5.49 8.36 -10.93
CA LEU A 158 -4.31 9.00 -11.51
C LEU A 158 -3.06 8.72 -10.68
N PRO A 159 -1.91 8.48 -11.32
CA PRO A 159 -0.65 8.34 -10.63
C PRO A 159 -0.16 9.68 -10.08
N THR A 160 0.70 9.63 -9.06
CA THR A 160 1.26 10.80 -8.39
C THR A 160 2.75 10.93 -8.72
N SER A 161 3.18 12.09 -9.18
CA SER A 161 4.60 12.39 -9.39
C SER A 161 5.27 12.81 -8.09
N VAL A 162 6.44 12.25 -7.80
CA VAL A 162 7.30 12.70 -6.71
C VAL A 162 8.27 13.74 -7.26
N MET A 163 8.53 14.80 -6.50
CA MET A 163 9.41 15.89 -6.95
C MET A 163 10.14 16.56 -5.78
N ALA A 164 11.28 17.14 -6.06
CA ALA A 164 11.91 18.11 -5.18
C ALA A 164 11.41 19.51 -5.56
N GLY A 165 10.62 20.13 -4.69
CA GLY A 165 9.99 21.39 -5.04
C GLY A 165 9.07 21.91 -3.95
N ILE A 166 7.99 22.53 -4.38
CA ILE A 166 6.95 23.07 -3.54
C ILE A 166 5.59 22.51 -3.93
N GLU A 167 4.76 22.27 -2.95
CA GLU A 167 3.34 22.00 -3.15
C GLU A 167 2.49 22.83 -2.22
N THR A 168 1.24 23.06 -2.62
CA THR A 168 0.24 23.73 -1.79
C THR A 168 -1.15 23.17 -2.07
N ASP A 169 -1.94 23.05 -1.01
CA ASP A 169 -3.32 22.60 -1.06
C ASP A 169 -4.18 23.54 -0.19
N TRP A 170 -5.06 24.29 -0.81
CA TRP A 170 -5.92 25.25 -0.16
C TRP A 170 -7.34 24.72 -0.12
N ARG A 171 -7.88 24.63 1.08
CA ARG A 171 -9.22 24.08 1.33
C ARG A 171 -10.11 25.08 2.01
N GLN A 172 -11.30 25.25 1.45
CA GLN A 172 -12.36 26.04 2.05
C GLN A 172 -13.35 25.13 2.80
N GLN A 173 -13.92 25.60 3.88
CA GLN A 173 -14.91 24.85 4.66
C GLN A 173 -16.11 24.40 3.82
N ASP A 174 -16.49 25.16 2.80
CA ASP A 174 -17.59 24.85 1.88
C ASP A 174 -17.21 23.84 0.77
N GLY A 175 -16.00 23.27 0.83
CA GLY A 175 -15.54 22.17 -0.02
C GLY A 175 -14.84 22.59 -1.31
N ILE A 176 -14.48 23.86 -1.48
CA ILE A 176 -13.58 24.29 -2.56
C ILE A 176 -12.17 23.87 -2.18
N GLU A 177 -11.46 23.22 -3.12
CA GLU A 177 -10.06 22.82 -2.97
C GLU A 177 -9.26 23.30 -4.18
N ILE A 178 -8.11 23.94 -3.93
CA ILE A 178 -7.20 24.46 -4.96
C ILE A 178 -5.83 23.91 -4.67
N GLN A 179 -5.23 23.27 -5.66
CA GLN A 179 -3.92 22.63 -5.52
C GLN A 179 -2.92 23.17 -6.52
N GLY A 180 -1.68 23.23 -6.11
CA GLY A 180 -0.56 23.62 -6.96
C GLY A 180 0.73 22.93 -6.56
N ALA A 181 1.56 22.61 -7.55
CA ALA A 181 2.87 22.02 -7.33
C ALA A 181 3.86 22.51 -8.41
N PHE A 182 5.10 22.70 -8.03
CA PHE A 182 6.19 23.02 -8.93
C PHE A 182 7.51 22.48 -8.39
N GLY A 183 8.26 21.77 -9.24
CA GLY A 183 9.54 21.20 -8.83
C GLY A 183 10.22 20.40 -9.91
N GLU A 184 11.29 19.74 -9.52
CA GLU A 184 12.08 18.81 -10.33
C GLU A 184 11.60 17.38 -10.02
N PRO A 185 11.08 16.62 -11.00
CA PRO A 185 10.61 15.25 -10.78
C PRO A 185 11.78 14.31 -10.50
N GLY A 186 11.46 13.21 -9.81
CA GLY A 186 12.44 12.20 -9.46
C GLY A 186 11.79 10.94 -8.92
N PHE A 187 12.59 10.11 -8.31
CA PHE A 187 12.15 8.86 -7.70
C PHE A 187 12.97 8.56 -6.45
N TYR A 188 12.45 7.71 -5.60
CA TYR A 188 13.18 7.21 -4.46
C TYR A 188 14.04 6.00 -4.83
N GLN A 189 15.26 5.97 -4.31
CA GLN A 189 16.20 4.86 -4.45
C GLN A 189 16.86 4.57 -3.12
N GLY A 190 17.22 3.30 -2.88
CA GLY A 190 17.81 2.82 -1.64
C GLY A 190 17.11 1.55 -1.18
N SER A 191 17.73 0.79 -0.29
CA SER A 191 17.18 -0.46 0.21
C SER A 191 16.46 -0.30 1.56
N HIS A 192 17.06 0.42 2.47
CA HIS A 192 16.51 0.76 3.78
C HIS A 192 16.28 2.26 3.94
N TRP A 193 17.26 3.06 3.53
CA TRP A 193 17.18 4.51 3.55
C TRP A 193 16.84 5.02 2.15
N ALA A 194 15.58 5.37 1.96
CA ALA A 194 15.11 5.86 0.67
C ALA A 194 15.55 7.31 0.44
N ASP A 195 16.48 7.51 -0.48
CA ASP A 195 16.88 8.85 -0.91
C ASP A 195 16.18 9.26 -2.20
N PHE A 196 15.98 10.55 -2.38
CA PHE A 196 15.36 11.11 -3.57
C PHE A 196 16.41 11.43 -4.62
N HIS A 197 16.24 10.87 -5.81
CA HIS A 197 17.05 11.14 -6.98
C HIS A 197 16.26 11.97 -7.98
N ALA A 198 16.69 13.21 -8.15
CA ALA A 198 16.13 14.08 -9.17
C ALA A 198 16.53 13.60 -10.58
N THR A 199 15.58 13.58 -11.50
CA THR A 199 15.81 13.15 -12.90
C THR A 199 16.07 14.29 -13.84
N GLY A 200 16.04 15.52 -13.36
CA GLY A 200 16.13 16.73 -14.14
C GLY A 200 14.83 17.13 -14.81
N GLY A 201 14.79 18.35 -15.35
CA GLY A 201 13.59 18.93 -15.93
C GLY A 201 12.72 19.65 -14.92
N GLN A 202 11.52 20.01 -15.32
CA GLN A 202 10.57 20.76 -14.50
C GLN A 202 9.17 20.16 -14.61
N LEU A 203 8.49 20.14 -13.49
CA LEU A 203 7.08 19.75 -13.36
C LEU A 203 6.28 20.92 -12.77
N ALA A 204 5.13 21.22 -13.37
CA ALA A 204 4.15 22.14 -12.82
C ALA A 204 2.77 21.50 -12.87
N GLN A 205 2.04 21.54 -11.77
CA GLN A 205 0.67 21.04 -11.67
C GLN A 205 -0.22 22.06 -10.99
N VAL A 206 -1.46 22.18 -11.46
CA VAL A 206 -2.49 22.99 -10.83
C VAL A 206 -3.83 22.29 -10.96
N GLY A 207 -4.66 22.43 -9.94
CA GLY A 207 -5.99 21.85 -9.94
C GLY A 207 -6.97 22.61 -9.05
N VAL A 208 -8.25 22.50 -9.38
CA VAL A 208 -9.34 23.04 -8.58
C VAL A 208 -10.49 22.05 -8.56
N GLN A 209 -11.08 21.87 -7.39
CA GLN A 209 -12.33 21.17 -7.19
C GLN A 209 -13.32 22.08 -6.49
N MET A 210 -14.57 22.08 -6.97
CA MET A 210 -15.61 22.89 -6.36
C MET A 210 -16.94 22.13 -6.29
N PRO A 211 -17.68 22.25 -5.20
CA PRO A 211 -19.06 21.80 -5.11
C PRO A 211 -19.99 22.81 -5.82
N TRP A 212 -20.88 22.29 -6.64
CA TRP A 212 -21.96 23.09 -7.26
C TRP A 212 -23.22 23.05 -6.41
N SER A 213 -23.38 21.97 -5.67
CA SER A 213 -24.49 21.75 -4.74
C SER A 213 -24.03 20.79 -3.64
N SER A 214 -24.90 20.50 -2.68
CA SER A 214 -24.66 19.48 -1.67
C SER A 214 -24.45 18.05 -2.24
N SER A 215 -24.85 17.84 -3.50
CA SER A 215 -24.79 16.54 -4.16
C SER A 215 -23.87 16.49 -5.37
N THR A 216 -23.35 17.61 -5.85
CA THR A 216 -22.59 17.65 -7.11
C THR A 216 -21.31 18.43 -6.92
N SER A 217 -20.19 17.83 -7.32
CA SER A 217 -18.87 18.47 -7.35
C SER A 217 -18.17 18.21 -8.67
N SER A 218 -17.30 19.12 -9.07
CA SER A 218 -16.48 18.97 -10.27
C SER A 218 -15.03 19.35 -9.98
N SER A 219 -14.12 18.74 -10.69
CA SER A 219 -12.69 19.05 -10.63
C SER A 219 -12.11 19.23 -12.03
N ILE A 220 -11.09 20.05 -12.09
CA ILE A 220 -10.22 20.20 -13.25
C ILE A 220 -8.78 20.32 -12.76
N ALA A 221 -7.86 19.61 -13.41
CA ALA A 221 -6.44 19.70 -13.11
C ALA A 221 -5.62 19.60 -14.38
N ALA A 222 -4.47 20.26 -14.39
CA ALA A 222 -3.52 20.21 -15.49
C ALA A 222 -2.11 19.96 -14.92
N ILE A 223 -1.32 19.15 -15.63
CA ILE A 223 0.10 18.95 -15.40
C ILE A 223 0.88 19.26 -16.67
N GLY A 224 2.02 19.93 -16.53
CA GLY A 224 2.98 20.17 -17.58
C GLY A 224 4.37 19.80 -17.09
N GLU A 225 5.11 19.08 -17.92
CA GLU A 225 6.47 18.64 -17.65
C GLU A 225 7.35 19.01 -18.83
N HIS A 226 8.53 19.56 -18.54
CA HIS A 226 9.48 20.02 -19.54
C HIS A 226 10.86 19.42 -19.29
N ASP A 227 11.47 18.88 -20.36
CA ASP A 227 12.81 18.31 -20.34
C ASP A 227 13.00 17.22 -19.26
N VAL A 228 11.98 16.36 -19.05
CA VAL A 228 11.99 15.33 -18.02
C VAL A 228 12.39 13.96 -18.58
N VAL A 229 12.94 13.11 -17.73
CA VAL A 229 13.25 11.71 -18.07
C VAL A 229 11.98 10.87 -17.85
N PRO A 230 11.49 10.14 -18.87
CA PRO A 230 10.38 9.22 -18.68
C PRO A 230 10.66 8.20 -17.60
N TRP A 231 9.65 7.86 -16.80
CA TRP A 231 9.79 6.98 -15.64
C TRP A 231 10.36 5.58 -15.98
N TRP A 232 10.01 5.02 -17.13
CA TRP A 232 10.51 3.70 -17.57
C TRP A 232 12.01 3.69 -17.90
N LEU A 233 12.60 4.85 -18.14
CA LEU A 233 14.04 5.02 -18.30
C LEU A 233 14.72 5.36 -16.98
N ALA A 234 14.07 6.14 -16.14
CA ALA A 234 14.54 6.48 -14.80
C ALA A 234 14.63 5.22 -13.91
N SER A 235 13.71 4.26 -14.06
CA SER A 235 13.73 2.98 -13.36
C SER A 235 14.78 1.97 -13.86
N GLY A 236 15.70 2.36 -14.73
CA GLY A 236 16.83 1.53 -15.19
C GLY A 236 16.49 0.45 -16.23
N GLN A 237 15.28 0.46 -16.78
CA GLN A 237 14.85 -0.62 -17.67
C GLN A 237 15.37 -0.54 -19.11
N GLN A 238 15.83 0.61 -19.62
CA GLN A 238 16.45 0.68 -20.95
C GLN A 238 17.46 1.83 -21.07
N VAL A 239 18.73 1.55 -20.95
CA VAL A 239 19.77 2.43 -21.49
C VAL A 239 19.87 2.15 -22.98
N THR A 240 19.53 3.12 -23.82
CA THR A 240 19.74 3.00 -25.27
C THR A 240 21.23 2.82 -25.59
N ALA A 241 21.53 2.08 -26.62
CA ALA A 241 22.92 1.78 -27.04
C ALA A 241 23.78 3.03 -27.32
N THR A 242 23.22 4.22 -27.34
CA THR A 242 23.87 5.50 -27.58
C THR A 242 24.23 6.26 -26.30
N GLY A 243 23.87 5.77 -25.12
CA GLY A 243 24.25 6.39 -23.84
C GLY A 243 23.52 7.70 -23.48
N ALA A 244 22.69 8.24 -24.37
CA ALA A 244 21.89 9.43 -24.09
C ALA A 244 20.51 9.02 -23.55
N ILE A 245 20.16 9.48 -22.37
CA ILE A 245 18.82 9.31 -21.81
C ILE A 245 17.89 10.30 -22.54
N PRO A 246 16.89 9.84 -23.29
CA PRO A 246 15.96 10.74 -23.97
C PRO A 246 15.15 11.52 -22.94
N ARG A 247 14.99 12.82 -23.22
CA ARG A 247 14.16 13.73 -22.46
C ARG A 247 12.92 14.08 -23.26
N VAL A 248 11.82 14.28 -22.56
CA VAL A 248 10.51 14.53 -23.17
C VAL A 248 9.81 15.69 -22.49
N ASP A 249 8.93 16.33 -23.26
CA ASP A 249 7.93 17.24 -22.74
C ASP A 249 6.59 16.49 -22.69
N ALA A 250 5.83 16.69 -21.64
CA ALA A 250 4.51 16.08 -21.47
C ALA A 250 3.52 17.11 -20.91
N GLN A 251 2.27 16.96 -21.31
CA GLN A 251 1.18 17.75 -20.75
C GLN A 251 -0.08 16.94 -20.70
N SER A 252 -0.83 17.09 -19.61
CA SER A 252 -2.13 16.42 -19.48
C SER A 252 -3.13 17.32 -18.79
N LEU A 253 -4.41 17.11 -19.15
CA LEU A 253 -5.57 17.76 -18.59
C LEU A 253 -6.54 16.70 -18.09
N TYR A 254 -6.98 16.84 -16.87
CA TYR A 254 -8.02 16.02 -16.27
C TYR A 254 -9.24 16.86 -15.92
N ALA A 255 -10.43 16.31 -16.13
CA ALA A 255 -11.68 16.89 -15.68
C ALA A 255 -12.60 15.77 -15.16
N ALA A 256 -13.30 16.04 -14.07
CA ALA A 256 -14.28 15.10 -13.53
C ALA A 256 -15.49 15.83 -12.95
N THR A 257 -16.61 15.11 -12.93
CA THR A 257 -17.82 15.53 -12.23
C THR A 257 -18.37 14.32 -11.48
N ALA A 258 -18.67 14.50 -10.21
CA ALA A 258 -19.33 13.51 -9.39
C ALA A 258 -20.67 14.02 -8.89
N TRP A 259 -21.64 13.11 -8.88
CA TRP A 259 -22.94 13.30 -8.26
C TRP A 259 -23.17 12.26 -7.18
N GLN A 260 -23.62 12.68 -6.01
CA GLN A 260 -23.93 11.84 -4.87
C GLN A 260 -25.39 11.99 -4.49
N GLY A 261 -26.19 10.94 -4.71
CA GLY A 261 -27.53 10.78 -4.18
C GLY A 261 -27.55 10.16 -2.80
N GLU A 262 -28.72 9.73 -2.35
CA GLU A 262 -28.90 9.07 -1.05
C GLU A 262 -28.15 7.73 -0.98
N ASP A 263 -28.35 6.88 -1.99
CA ASP A 263 -27.74 5.53 -2.06
C ASP A 263 -26.86 5.33 -3.30
N THR A 264 -26.69 6.34 -4.13
CA THR A 264 -26.01 6.21 -5.41
C THR A 264 -25.00 7.32 -5.61
N GLN A 265 -23.82 6.95 -6.06
CA GLN A 265 -22.77 7.86 -6.50
C GLN A 265 -22.45 7.62 -7.97
N LEU A 266 -22.27 8.68 -8.72
CA LEU A 266 -21.88 8.66 -10.13
C LEU A 266 -20.69 9.58 -10.31
N GLN A 267 -19.69 9.13 -11.04
CA GLN A 267 -18.52 9.95 -11.39
C GLN A 267 -18.19 9.76 -12.87
N ALA A 268 -18.05 10.87 -13.59
CA ALA A 268 -17.56 10.90 -14.95
C ALA A 268 -16.19 11.56 -14.99
N ASN A 269 -15.25 10.96 -15.69
CA ASN A 269 -13.86 11.38 -15.74
C ASN A 269 -13.38 11.49 -17.19
N LEU A 270 -12.63 12.51 -17.49
CA LEU A 270 -11.95 12.75 -18.76
C LEU A 270 -10.48 13.04 -18.51
N LEU A 271 -9.61 12.36 -19.23
CA LEU A 271 -8.18 12.62 -19.27
C LEU A 271 -7.75 12.86 -20.72
N ALA A 272 -6.97 13.89 -20.95
CA ALA A 272 -6.33 14.16 -22.23
C ALA A 272 -4.84 14.41 -21.98
N GLY A 273 -3.96 13.70 -22.67
CA GLY A 273 -2.52 13.80 -22.49
C GLY A 273 -1.77 13.77 -23.82
N SER A 274 -0.60 14.39 -23.85
CA SER A 274 0.34 14.32 -24.98
C SER A 274 1.77 14.32 -24.48
N MET A 275 2.65 13.59 -25.15
CA MET A 275 4.06 13.49 -24.85
C MET A 275 4.87 13.76 -26.11
N SER A 276 5.92 14.57 -26.01
CA SER A 276 6.92 14.98 -27.04
C SER A 276 6.59 14.64 -28.49
N GLY A 277 5.88 15.55 -29.19
CA GLY A 277 5.60 15.40 -30.62
C GLY A 277 4.56 14.35 -31.00
N GLY A 278 3.99 13.66 -30.02
CA GLY A 278 2.88 12.71 -30.20
C GLY A 278 1.53 13.42 -30.35
N SER A 279 0.53 12.69 -30.86
CA SER A 279 -0.86 13.16 -30.87
C SER A 279 -1.43 13.14 -29.46
N THR A 280 -2.36 14.04 -29.17
CA THR A 280 -3.15 14.00 -27.94
C THR A 280 -3.91 12.69 -27.86
N ARG A 281 -3.83 12.02 -26.72
CA ARG A 281 -4.56 10.81 -26.37
C ARG A 281 -5.63 11.14 -25.37
N THR A 282 -6.74 10.43 -25.44
CA THR A 282 -7.89 10.69 -24.59
C THR A 282 -8.36 9.46 -23.86
N GLY A 283 -8.86 9.66 -22.66
CA GLY A 283 -9.51 8.64 -21.86
C GLY A 283 -10.80 9.17 -21.24
N LEU A 284 -11.86 8.41 -21.35
CA LEU A 284 -13.14 8.66 -20.72
C LEU A 284 -13.54 7.44 -19.90
N TRP A 285 -13.93 7.65 -18.65
CA TRP A 285 -14.51 6.58 -17.84
C TRP A 285 -15.59 7.09 -16.91
N LEU A 286 -16.56 6.22 -16.71
CA LEU A 286 -17.71 6.43 -15.85
C LEU A 286 -17.70 5.38 -14.76
N ASP A 287 -17.80 5.82 -13.53
CA ASP A 287 -17.93 4.95 -12.36
C ASP A 287 -19.25 5.23 -11.67
N ALA A 288 -19.93 4.18 -11.27
CA ALA A 288 -21.15 4.28 -10.51
C ALA A 288 -21.14 3.28 -9.35
N GLN A 289 -21.61 3.71 -8.21
CA GLN A 289 -21.77 2.89 -7.02
C GLN A 289 -23.17 3.06 -6.47
N THR A 290 -23.81 1.95 -6.12
CA THR A 290 -25.09 1.95 -5.41
C THR A 290 -24.98 1.09 -4.16
N VAL A 291 -25.34 1.65 -3.01
CA VAL A 291 -25.25 1.01 -1.69
C VAL A 291 -26.65 0.76 -1.17
N GLY A 292 -27.03 -0.51 -1.02
CA GLY A 292 -28.27 -0.92 -0.35
C GLY A 292 -27.99 -1.52 1.02
N GLU A 293 -29.04 -1.89 1.77
CA GLU A 293 -28.89 -2.47 3.11
C GLU A 293 -28.03 -3.74 3.17
N ARG A 294 -27.98 -4.50 2.08
CA ARG A 294 -27.34 -5.82 2.03
C ARG A 294 -26.44 -6.04 0.85
N TYR A 295 -26.42 -5.13 -0.08
CA TYR A 295 -25.58 -5.24 -1.26
C TYR A 295 -25.01 -3.88 -1.65
N GLN A 296 -23.85 -3.94 -2.24
CA GLN A 296 -23.17 -2.83 -2.86
C GLN A 296 -22.93 -3.20 -4.32
N GLN A 297 -23.19 -2.29 -5.21
CA GLN A 297 -22.97 -2.49 -6.64
C GLN A 297 -21.98 -1.45 -7.14
N HIS A 298 -21.04 -1.89 -7.98
CA HIS A 298 -20.14 -1.04 -8.72
C HIS A 298 -20.28 -1.35 -10.20
N TYR A 299 -20.46 -0.34 -11.01
CA TYR A 299 -20.55 -0.53 -12.45
C TYR A 299 -20.00 0.68 -13.18
N GLY A 300 -19.49 0.45 -14.38
CA GLY A 300 -18.88 1.52 -15.15
C GLY A 300 -18.59 1.11 -16.58
N ALA A 301 -18.20 2.12 -17.35
CA ALA A 301 -17.76 1.96 -18.71
C ALA A 301 -16.55 2.86 -18.97
N PHE A 302 -15.66 2.41 -19.84
CA PHE A 302 -14.42 3.14 -20.10
C PHE A 302 -13.96 2.99 -21.54
N ARG A 303 -13.24 4.01 -22.00
CA ARG A 303 -12.46 4.00 -23.23
C ARG A 303 -11.20 4.81 -23.01
N LEU A 304 -10.06 4.15 -23.00
CA LEU A 304 -8.74 4.68 -22.69
C LEU A 304 -7.83 4.42 -23.87
N GLU A 305 -7.49 5.44 -24.65
CA GLU A 305 -6.69 5.30 -25.87
C GLU A 305 -5.28 4.78 -25.54
N PRO A 306 -4.62 4.11 -26.52
CA PRO A 306 -3.22 3.68 -26.36
C PRO A 306 -2.30 4.85 -26.00
N ASP A 307 -1.27 4.58 -25.18
CA ASP A 307 -0.27 5.56 -24.73
C ASP A 307 -0.84 6.75 -23.93
N LEU A 308 -1.99 6.57 -23.30
CA LEU A 308 -2.55 7.57 -22.41
C LEU A 308 -1.67 7.72 -21.16
N SER A 309 -1.42 8.96 -20.75
CA SER A 309 -0.54 9.27 -19.62
C SER A 309 -1.04 10.48 -18.81
N TRP A 310 -0.62 10.56 -17.55
CA TRP A 310 -0.70 11.75 -16.72
C TRP A 310 0.70 12.34 -16.56
N GLY A 311 0.99 13.42 -17.28
CA GLY A 311 2.37 13.86 -17.49
C GLY A 311 3.17 12.76 -18.19
N VAL A 312 4.35 12.43 -17.67
CA VAL A 312 5.18 11.31 -18.13
C VAL A 312 4.83 9.98 -17.46
N LEU A 313 3.95 9.98 -16.49
CA LEU A 313 3.54 8.76 -15.80
C LEU A 313 2.52 7.99 -16.63
N PRO A 314 2.71 6.68 -16.80
CA PRO A 314 1.77 5.88 -17.55
C PRO A 314 0.43 5.79 -16.82
N PHE A 315 -0.62 5.79 -17.60
CA PHE A 315 -1.96 5.49 -17.14
C PHE A 315 -2.44 4.21 -17.82
N THR A 316 -3.37 3.51 -17.21
CA THR A 316 -4.01 2.37 -17.89
C THR A 316 -4.52 2.81 -19.25
N SER A 317 -4.14 2.10 -20.29
CA SER A 317 -4.38 2.54 -21.67
C SER A 317 -4.63 1.35 -22.60
N ASP A 318 -5.02 1.65 -23.85
CA ASP A 318 -5.32 0.67 -24.89
C ASP A 318 -6.49 -0.28 -24.52
N ILE A 319 -7.48 0.23 -23.81
CA ILE A 319 -8.66 -0.56 -23.43
C ILE A 319 -9.96 0.23 -23.59
N GLU A 320 -10.99 -0.48 -24.03
CA GLU A 320 -12.37 -0.02 -23.95
C GLU A 320 -13.26 -1.14 -23.39
N GLY A 321 -14.35 -0.79 -22.73
CA GLY A 321 -15.23 -1.79 -22.17
C GLY A 321 -16.11 -1.29 -21.03
N GLY A 322 -16.52 -2.23 -20.19
CA GLY A 322 -17.33 -1.95 -19.02
C GLY A 322 -17.22 -3.06 -17.99
N TYR A 323 -17.69 -2.75 -16.81
CA TYR A 323 -17.70 -3.70 -15.70
C TYR A 323 -18.97 -3.57 -14.88
N TYR A 324 -19.33 -4.66 -14.23
CA TYR A 324 -20.37 -4.70 -13.22
C TYR A 324 -19.93 -5.63 -12.10
N ARG A 325 -20.06 -5.20 -10.86
CA ARG A 325 -19.79 -5.97 -9.66
C ARG A 325 -20.89 -5.79 -8.65
N VAL A 326 -21.19 -6.85 -7.95
CA VAL A 326 -22.14 -6.85 -6.84
C VAL A 326 -21.55 -7.61 -5.68
N ASP A 327 -21.58 -6.99 -4.52
CA ASP A 327 -21.20 -7.58 -3.24
C ASP A 327 -22.45 -7.70 -2.38
N PHE A 328 -22.65 -8.86 -1.79
CA PHE A 328 -23.75 -9.15 -0.90
C PHE A 328 -23.24 -9.61 0.45
N GLN A 329 -23.79 -9.04 1.52
CA GLN A 329 -23.41 -9.40 2.87
C GLN A 329 -24.63 -9.65 3.74
N ARG A 330 -24.64 -10.79 4.42
CA ARG A 330 -25.61 -11.18 5.44
C ARG A 330 -24.93 -12.05 6.48
N ALA A 331 -25.49 -12.18 7.68
CA ALA A 331 -24.90 -12.89 8.82
C ALA A 331 -24.27 -14.27 8.49
N GLN A 332 -24.86 -15.03 7.57
CA GLN A 332 -24.37 -16.37 7.20
C GLN A 332 -23.79 -16.45 5.79
N TRP A 333 -24.07 -15.47 4.94
CA TRP A 333 -23.67 -15.46 3.55
C TRP A 333 -22.95 -14.16 3.21
N ILE A 334 -21.79 -14.31 2.62
CA ILE A 334 -21.08 -13.24 1.93
C ILE A 334 -20.80 -13.77 0.54
N TRP A 335 -21.17 -13.05 -0.48
CA TRP A 335 -20.80 -13.40 -1.85
C TRP A 335 -20.60 -12.15 -2.70
N SER A 336 -19.75 -12.27 -3.68
CA SER A 336 -19.53 -11.27 -4.72
C SER A 336 -19.64 -11.92 -6.09
N ALA A 337 -20.04 -11.15 -7.07
CA ALA A 337 -20.04 -11.55 -8.47
C ALA A 337 -19.71 -10.36 -9.34
N GLY A 338 -18.95 -10.59 -10.42
CA GLY A 338 -18.56 -9.54 -11.32
C GLY A 338 -18.40 -10.02 -12.75
N VAL A 339 -18.53 -9.10 -13.65
CA VAL A 339 -18.21 -9.27 -15.08
C VAL A 339 -17.46 -8.06 -15.57
N ASP A 340 -16.39 -8.30 -16.31
CA ASP A 340 -15.62 -7.29 -17.02
C ASP A 340 -15.59 -7.66 -18.50
N GLU A 341 -15.96 -6.74 -19.34
CA GLU A 341 -15.79 -6.83 -20.78
C GLU A 341 -14.71 -5.84 -21.18
N VAL A 342 -13.61 -6.34 -21.70
CA VAL A 342 -12.45 -5.52 -22.08
C VAL A 342 -12.07 -5.81 -23.51
N ARG A 343 -11.82 -4.78 -24.28
CA ARG A 343 -11.35 -4.86 -25.64
C ARG A 343 -10.15 -3.96 -25.84
N SER A 344 -9.11 -4.48 -26.47
CA SER A 344 -7.97 -3.66 -26.89
C SER A 344 -8.37 -2.77 -28.07
N ILE A 345 -8.06 -1.48 -27.97
CA ILE A 345 -8.32 -0.50 -29.04
C ILE A 345 -7.33 -0.71 -30.19
N SER A 346 -6.06 -0.99 -29.90
CA SER A 346 -5.02 -1.27 -30.89
C SER A 346 -5.13 -2.68 -31.50
N GLY A 347 -5.83 -3.59 -30.82
CA GLY A 347 -5.90 -5.00 -31.16
C GLY A 347 -4.66 -5.82 -30.77
N THR A 348 -3.73 -5.24 -30.00
CA THR A 348 -2.51 -5.92 -29.53
C THR A 348 -2.50 -6.16 -28.03
N GLY A 349 -3.43 -5.55 -27.32
CA GLY A 349 -3.56 -5.62 -25.87
C GLY A 349 -4.50 -6.73 -25.40
N VAL A 350 -5.07 -6.52 -24.23
CA VAL A 350 -5.93 -7.49 -23.55
C VAL A 350 -7.35 -7.44 -24.12
N ASP A 351 -7.86 -8.59 -24.53
CA ASP A 351 -9.25 -8.76 -25.00
C ASP A 351 -9.95 -9.87 -24.22
N GLY A 352 -11.22 -9.71 -23.95
CA GLY A 352 -12.11 -10.78 -23.49
C GLY A 352 -13.11 -10.38 -22.43
N SER A 353 -13.99 -11.32 -22.17
CA SER A 353 -14.96 -11.24 -21.07
C SER A 353 -14.40 -12.01 -19.88
N TYR A 354 -14.43 -11.40 -18.73
CA TYR A 354 -13.94 -11.97 -17.47
C TYR A 354 -15.10 -12.04 -16.47
N PHE A 355 -15.28 -13.21 -15.92
CA PHE A 355 -16.30 -13.48 -14.90
C PHE A 355 -15.59 -13.81 -13.59
N ASN A 356 -15.93 -13.13 -12.53
CA ASN A 356 -15.43 -13.44 -11.21
C ASN A 356 -16.60 -13.66 -10.23
N GLY A 357 -16.38 -14.54 -9.27
CA GLY A 357 -17.35 -14.79 -8.24
C GLY A 357 -16.69 -15.41 -7.03
N ALA A 358 -17.15 -15.00 -5.86
CA ALA A 358 -16.71 -15.55 -4.59
C ALA A 358 -17.91 -15.74 -3.68
N ALA A 359 -17.91 -16.79 -2.87
CA ALA A 359 -18.96 -17.04 -1.90
C ALA A 359 -18.39 -17.67 -0.63
N ARG A 360 -18.90 -17.23 0.52
CA ARG A 360 -18.61 -17.81 1.82
C ARG A 360 -19.89 -18.03 2.59
N TYR A 361 -20.03 -19.23 3.15
CA TYR A 361 -21.15 -19.64 3.97
C TYR A 361 -20.71 -20.01 5.38
N GLN A 362 -21.17 -19.27 6.37
CA GLN A 362 -20.97 -19.55 7.80
C GLN A 362 -22.00 -20.57 8.28
N ALA A 363 -21.68 -21.86 8.21
CA ALA A 363 -22.59 -22.93 8.61
C ALA A 363 -22.79 -22.97 10.13
N ARG A 364 -21.75 -22.68 10.91
CA ARG A 364 -21.74 -22.61 12.37
C ARG A 364 -20.74 -21.53 12.79
N PRO A 365 -20.82 -21.01 14.04
CA PRO A 365 -19.80 -20.05 14.53
C PRO A 365 -18.35 -20.55 14.44
N TRP A 366 -18.18 -21.86 14.36
CA TRP A 366 -16.87 -22.51 14.28
C TRP A 366 -16.59 -23.16 12.91
N LEU A 367 -17.51 -23.11 11.93
CA LEU A 367 -17.36 -23.78 10.62
C LEU A 367 -17.89 -22.91 9.48
N ALA A 368 -17.05 -22.64 8.50
CA ALA A 368 -17.42 -21.98 7.26
C ALA A 368 -16.85 -22.70 6.04
N PHE A 369 -17.50 -22.53 4.92
CA PHE A 369 -17.09 -23.00 3.60
C PHE A 369 -17.06 -21.83 2.66
N GLY A 370 -16.13 -21.85 1.71
CA GLY A 370 -16.11 -20.85 0.67
C GLY A 370 -15.51 -21.36 -0.62
N ALA A 371 -15.76 -20.61 -1.65
CA ALA A 371 -15.22 -20.81 -2.99
C ALA A 371 -15.07 -19.48 -3.68
N ASP A 372 -14.06 -19.34 -4.51
CA ASP A 372 -13.96 -18.29 -5.51
C ASP A 372 -13.58 -18.85 -6.88
N ALA A 373 -13.90 -18.12 -7.93
CA ALA A 373 -13.52 -18.45 -9.28
C ALA A 373 -13.44 -17.22 -10.15
N THR A 374 -12.46 -17.22 -11.06
CA THR A 374 -12.36 -16.28 -12.17
C THR A 374 -12.25 -17.06 -13.48
N LEU A 375 -13.01 -16.65 -14.47
CA LEU A 375 -13.09 -17.32 -15.77
C LEU A 375 -12.90 -16.31 -16.89
N LYS A 376 -12.02 -16.61 -17.82
CA LYS A 376 -11.91 -15.97 -19.15
C LYS A 376 -12.26 -17.00 -20.22
N PRO A 377 -13.48 -17.01 -20.75
CA PRO A 377 -13.83 -17.90 -21.86
C PRO A 377 -13.22 -17.40 -23.17
N GLY A 378 -13.13 -18.27 -24.18
CA GLY A 378 -12.64 -17.91 -25.51
C GLY A 378 -11.56 -18.87 -26.04
N SER A 379 -10.91 -18.46 -27.12
CA SER A 379 -9.83 -19.25 -27.77
C SER A 379 -8.59 -19.38 -26.89
N ASP A 380 -8.33 -18.36 -26.07
CA ASP A 380 -7.27 -18.23 -25.09
C ASP A 380 -7.87 -18.30 -23.67
N SER A 381 -8.71 -19.31 -23.45
CA SER A 381 -9.42 -19.50 -22.20
C SER A 381 -8.46 -19.69 -21.02
N ALA A 382 -8.78 -19.03 -19.93
CA ALA A 382 -8.08 -19.15 -18.66
C ALA A 382 -9.08 -19.24 -17.52
N TYR A 383 -8.70 -19.92 -16.45
CA TYR A 383 -9.51 -19.94 -15.22
C TYR A 383 -8.64 -20.04 -13.98
N SER A 384 -9.15 -19.53 -12.90
CA SER A 384 -8.64 -19.78 -11.55
C SER A 384 -9.81 -19.99 -10.60
N GLY A 385 -9.58 -20.75 -9.56
CA GLY A 385 -10.57 -20.90 -8.52
C GLY A 385 -10.01 -21.62 -7.31
N ASP A 386 -10.63 -21.38 -6.18
CA ASP A 386 -10.34 -22.07 -4.97
C ASP A 386 -11.59 -22.57 -4.25
N LEU A 387 -11.38 -23.56 -3.40
CA LEU A 387 -12.36 -24.10 -2.47
C LEU A 387 -11.70 -24.14 -1.10
N PHE A 388 -12.37 -23.68 -0.08
CA PHE A 388 -11.83 -23.74 1.26
C PHE A 388 -12.86 -24.10 2.32
N VAL A 389 -12.35 -24.63 3.40
CA VAL A 389 -13.09 -24.85 4.64
C VAL A 389 -12.32 -24.25 5.81
N ASP A 390 -13.00 -23.43 6.59
CA ASP A 390 -12.53 -22.85 7.84
C ASP A 390 -13.19 -23.55 9.01
N TRP A 391 -12.38 -23.95 9.98
CA TRP A 391 -12.95 -24.47 11.24
C TRP A 391 -12.16 -23.99 12.44
N LYS A 392 -12.85 -23.77 13.54
CA LYS A 392 -12.30 -23.34 14.81
C LYS A 392 -12.43 -24.45 15.85
N THR A 393 -11.37 -24.73 16.55
CA THR A 393 -11.30 -25.73 17.62
C THR A 393 -10.66 -25.14 18.87
N ARG A 394 -10.53 -25.95 19.92
CA ARG A 394 -9.72 -25.58 21.10
C ARG A 394 -8.24 -25.36 20.78
N TRP A 395 -7.76 -25.85 19.64
CA TRP A 395 -6.38 -25.73 19.17
C TRP A 395 -6.17 -24.52 18.24
N GLY A 396 -7.19 -23.64 18.14
CA GLY A 396 -7.17 -22.47 17.29
C GLY A 396 -8.03 -22.61 16.04
N SER A 397 -7.74 -21.81 15.04
CA SER A 397 -8.44 -21.80 13.75
C SER A 397 -7.60 -22.43 12.66
N SER A 398 -8.26 -23.21 11.83
CA SER A 398 -7.64 -23.91 10.72
C SER A 398 -8.36 -23.58 9.42
N ARG A 399 -7.63 -23.56 8.32
CA ARG A 399 -8.14 -23.54 6.94
C ARG A 399 -7.51 -24.67 6.15
N LEU A 400 -8.32 -25.36 5.38
CA LEU A 400 -7.87 -26.20 4.28
C LEU A 400 -8.37 -25.59 2.98
N GLN A 401 -7.48 -25.37 2.04
CA GLN A 401 -7.76 -24.71 0.77
C GLN A 401 -7.21 -25.55 -0.38
N TYR A 402 -7.98 -25.67 -1.44
CA TYR A 402 -7.57 -26.25 -2.71
C TYR A 402 -7.72 -25.20 -3.80
N GLN A 403 -6.64 -24.93 -4.50
CA GLN A 403 -6.59 -23.98 -5.62
C GLN A 403 -6.27 -24.72 -6.91
N GLN A 404 -6.91 -24.29 -7.98
CA GLN A 404 -6.60 -24.74 -9.34
C GLN A 404 -6.70 -23.56 -10.30
N ALA A 405 -5.73 -23.46 -11.20
CA ALA A 405 -5.74 -22.45 -12.25
C ALA A 405 -5.20 -23.01 -13.55
N GLN A 406 -5.60 -22.40 -14.66
CA GLN A 406 -5.05 -22.62 -15.99
C GLN A 406 -4.91 -21.27 -16.68
N ASP A 407 -3.75 -21.01 -17.26
CA ASP A 407 -3.52 -19.80 -18.04
C ASP A 407 -3.92 -19.95 -19.51
N SER A 408 -3.84 -18.86 -20.27
CA SER A 408 -4.16 -18.84 -21.71
C SER A 408 -3.25 -19.74 -22.56
N ALA A 409 -2.08 -20.13 -22.07
CA ALA A 409 -1.19 -21.09 -22.71
C ALA A 409 -1.49 -22.54 -22.31
N SER A 410 -2.62 -22.80 -21.65
CA SER A 410 -3.06 -24.09 -21.12
C SER A 410 -2.14 -24.72 -20.06
N ARG A 411 -1.26 -23.92 -19.44
CA ARG A 411 -0.45 -24.37 -18.31
C ARG A 411 -1.32 -24.44 -17.06
N GLN A 412 -1.19 -25.50 -16.30
CA GLN A 412 -2.00 -25.75 -15.12
C GLN A 412 -1.21 -25.55 -13.84
N SER A 413 -1.89 -25.04 -12.83
CA SER A 413 -1.42 -24.95 -11.46
C SER A 413 -2.44 -25.58 -10.52
N ARG A 414 -1.99 -26.39 -9.58
CA ARG A 414 -2.81 -26.99 -8.53
C ARG A 414 -2.07 -26.88 -7.21
N GLN A 415 -2.78 -26.46 -6.18
CA GLN A 415 -2.20 -26.32 -4.87
C GLN A 415 -3.21 -26.75 -3.80
N ILE A 416 -2.73 -27.43 -2.79
CA ILE A 416 -3.45 -27.66 -1.53
C ILE A 416 -2.67 -27.02 -0.39
N THR A 417 -3.35 -26.25 0.44
CA THR A 417 -2.75 -25.57 1.58
C THR A 417 -3.55 -25.84 2.84
N TRP A 418 -2.84 -26.13 3.91
CA TRP A 418 -3.39 -26.21 5.26
C TRP A 418 -2.72 -25.17 6.14
N ASP A 419 -3.55 -24.34 6.76
CA ASP A 419 -3.13 -23.30 7.67
C ASP A 419 -3.71 -23.56 9.06
N GLN A 420 -2.89 -23.37 10.08
CA GLN A 420 -3.27 -23.52 11.47
C GLN A 420 -2.78 -22.33 12.28
N SER A 421 -3.70 -21.53 12.79
CA SER A 421 -3.40 -20.52 13.78
C SER A 421 -3.64 -21.10 15.17
N LEU A 422 -2.63 -21.13 16.01
CA LEU A 422 -2.73 -21.62 17.38
C LEU A 422 -3.49 -20.60 18.25
N PRO A 423 -4.09 -21.05 19.39
CA PRO A 423 -4.75 -20.12 20.29
C PRO A 423 -3.78 -19.04 20.77
N THR A 424 -4.15 -17.79 20.54
CA THR A 424 -3.35 -16.64 20.96
C THR A 424 -3.31 -16.57 22.48
N ARG A 425 -2.12 -16.41 23.04
CA ARG A 425 -1.89 -16.03 24.43
C ARG A 425 -1.50 -14.56 24.46
N GLU A 426 -1.57 -13.93 25.62
CA GLU A 426 -1.30 -12.48 25.77
C GLU A 426 0.03 -12.03 25.14
N ASN A 427 1.03 -12.92 25.14
CA ASN A 427 2.38 -12.59 24.68
C ASN A 427 2.91 -13.51 23.55
N VAL A 428 2.11 -14.44 23.03
CA VAL A 428 2.54 -15.39 21.99
C VAL A 428 1.49 -15.55 20.92
N HIS A 429 1.88 -15.37 19.70
CA HIS A 429 1.08 -15.71 18.53
C HIS A 429 1.91 -16.60 17.60
N VAL A 430 1.34 -17.73 17.18
CA VAL A 430 1.99 -18.68 16.26
C VAL A 430 0.96 -19.22 15.27
N SER A 431 1.35 -19.27 14.01
CA SER A 431 0.63 -19.99 12.96
C SER A 431 1.58 -20.84 12.13
N VAL A 432 1.06 -21.92 11.59
CA VAL A 432 1.80 -22.86 10.74
C VAL A 432 1.01 -23.05 9.46
N SER A 433 1.72 -23.11 8.34
CA SER A 433 1.16 -23.36 7.02
C SER A 433 1.95 -24.50 6.34
N ALA A 434 1.23 -25.43 5.75
CA ALA A 434 1.80 -26.48 4.93
C ALA A 434 1.13 -26.49 3.56
N SER A 435 1.91 -26.52 2.49
CA SER A 435 1.36 -26.55 1.13
C SER A 435 2.05 -27.56 0.23
N PHE A 436 1.28 -28.11 -0.71
CA PHE A 436 1.75 -28.91 -1.82
C PHE A 436 1.23 -28.31 -3.12
N ALA A 437 2.11 -28.11 -4.09
CA ALA A 437 1.73 -27.56 -5.37
C ALA A 437 2.36 -28.35 -6.53
N ALA A 438 1.67 -28.35 -7.65
CA ALA A 438 2.14 -28.85 -8.95
C ALA A 438 1.81 -27.79 -10.00
N VAL A 439 2.82 -27.33 -10.74
CA VAL A 439 2.67 -26.24 -11.70
C VAL A 439 3.43 -26.57 -12.96
N ASP A 440 2.79 -26.39 -14.11
CA ASP A 440 3.42 -26.58 -15.41
C ASP A 440 4.39 -25.44 -15.70
N SER A 441 5.61 -25.80 -16.08
CA SER A 441 6.67 -24.86 -16.40
C SER A 441 6.51 -24.28 -17.80
N ALA A 442 6.93 -23.04 -17.98
CA ALA A 442 7.04 -22.41 -19.30
C ALA A 442 8.08 -23.11 -20.20
N TYR A 443 9.04 -23.84 -19.61
CA TYR A 443 10.09 -24.57 -20.30
C TYR A 443 9.74 -26.04 -20.57
N GLY A 444 8.51 -26.45 -20.27
CA GLY A 444 8.02 -27.82 -20.37
C GLY A 444 8.25 -28.62 -19.08
N GLY A 445 7.37 -29.59 -18.86
CA GLY A 445 7.34 -30.41 -17.65
C GLY A 445 6.59 -29.74 -16.49
N THR A 446 6.49 -30.47 -15.38
CA THR A 446 5.73 -30.02 -14.21
C THR A 446 6.69 -29.91 -13.01
N THR A 447 6.71 -28.76 -12.37
CA THR A 447 7.38 -28.56 -11.09
C THR A 447 6.43 -28.92 -9.96
N ARG A 448 6.89 -29.79 -9.07
CA ARG A 448 6.18 -30.17 -7.84
C ARG A 448 6.91 -29.59 -6.64
N SER A 449 6.17 -29.08 -5.67
CA SER A 449 6.79 -28.56 -4.46
C SER A 449 5.96 -28.81 -3.22
N ALA A 450 6.69 -28.93 -2.11
CA ALA A 450 6.15 -28.91 -0.78
C ALA A 450 6.74 -27.70 -0.03
N SER A 451 5.95 -27.01 0.76
CA SER A 451 6.45 -25.99 1.67
C SER A 451 5.85 -26.13 3.06
N LEU A 452 6.65 -25.76 4.04
CA LEU A 452 6.24 -25.63 5.44
C LEU A 452 6.66 -24.26 5.93
N ALA A 453 5.72 -23.49 6.43
CA ALA A 453 5.98 -22.16 6.97
C ALA A 453 5.50 -22.05 8.41
N THR A 454 6.21 -21.28 9.20
CA THR A 454 5.83 -20.90 10.54
C THR A 454 5.92 -19.39 10.65
N TYR A 455 4.89 -18.78 11.18
CA TYR A 455 4.82 -17.36 11.48
C TYR A 455 4.64 -17.22 12.99
N GLY A 456 5.31 -16.26 13.59
CA GLY A 456 5.17 -16.07 15.02
C GLY A 456 5.59 -14.71 15.50
N SER A 457 5.00 -14.30 16.61
CA SER A 457 5.44 -13.15 17.39
C SER A 457 5.43 -13.52 18.87
N TYR A 458 6.41 -13.01 19.57
CA TYR A 458 6.60 -13.23 21.00
C TYR A 458 6.95 -11.92 21.68
N GLN A 459 6.18 -11.55 22.67
CA GLN A 459 6.45 -10.37 23.48
C GLN A 459 7.03 -10.80 24.82
N LEU A 460 8.29 -10.46 25.04
CA LEU A 460 9.01 -10.75 26.26
C LEU A 460 8.92 -9.56 27.22
N GLY A 461 7.85 -9.54 28.01
CA GLY A 461 7.51 -8.38 28.84
C GLY A 461 7.08 -7.18 27.96
N ASP A 462 7.12 -5.99 28.55
CA ASP A 462 6.62 -4.75 27.92
C ASP A 462 7.69 -4.06 27.05
N THR A 463 8.91 -4.57 27.04
CA THR A 463 10.06 -3.86 26.44
C THR A 463 10.70 -4.57 25.27
N VAL A 464 10.45 -5.87 25.10
CA VAL A 464 11.07 -6.65 24.02
C VAL A 464 10.01 -7.39 23.23
N SER A 465 9.98 -7.20 21.93
CA SER A 465 9.20 -8.01 21.00
C SER A 465 10.13 -8.71 19.99
N LEU A 466 9.80 -9.96 19.73
CA LEU A 466 10.43 -10.77 18.70
C LEU A 466 9.33 -11.23 17.75
N ASP A 467 9.57 -11.10 16.46
CA ASP A 467 8.67 -11.59 15.43
C ASP A 467 9.44 -12.18 14.26
N GLY A 468 8.78 -13.04 13.52
CA GLY A 468 9.40 -13.60 12.35
C GLY A 468 8.55 -14.64 11.67
N ASN A 469 9.00 -14.97 10.48
CA ASN A 469 8.50 -16.11 9.74
C ASN A 469 9.68 -16.89 9.16
N VAL A 470 9.47 -18.19 9.01
CA VAL A 470 10.39 -19.08 8.30
C VAL A 470 9.55 -19.98 7.41
N ARG A 471 9.91 -20.07 6.15
CA ARG A 471 9.34 -20.99 5.18
C ARG A 471 10.45 -21.86 4.59
N TRP A 472 10.29 -23.13 4.71
CA TRP A 472 11.10 -24.10 3.98
C TRP A 472 10.35 -24.57 2.75
N THR A 473 11.01 -24.60 1.61
CA THR A 473 10.46 -25.08 0.34
C THR A 473 11.36 -26.16 -0.25
N HIS A 474 10.74 -27.22 -0.72
CA HIS A 474 11.39 -28.27 -1.48
C HIS A 474 10.62 -28.51 -2.77
N GLY A 475 11.27 -28.39 -3.91
CA GLY A 475 10.64 -28.51 -5.22
C GLY A 475 11.47 -29.29 -6.21
N ASP A 476 10.84 -30.19 -6.94
CA ASP A 476 11.40 -31.00 -8.03
C ASP A 476 10.80 -30.55 -9.36
N GLY A 477 11.61 -30.61 -10.43
CA GLY A 477 11.18 -30.24 -11.77
C GLY A 477 11.99 -29.09 -12.37
N PRO A 478 11.61 -28.60 -13.57
CA PRO A 478 12.41 -27.61 -14.31
C PRO A 478 12.68 -26.30 -13.55
N GLU A 479 11.77 -25.92 -12.68
CA GLU A 479 11.85 -24.71 -11.86
C GLU A 479 11.84 -25.05 -10.37
N GLY A 480 12.23 -26.30 -10.03
CA GLY A 480 12.32 -26.78 -8.66
C GLY A 480 13.41 -26.04 -7.88
N GLN A 481 13.07 -25.51 -6.73
CA GLN A 481 14.00 -24.85 -5.84
C GLN A 481 13.91 -25.43 -4.44
N HIS A 482 15.05 -25.41 -3.78
CA HIS A 482 15.18 -25.84 -2.40
C HIS A 482 15.74 -24.67 -1.60
N GLY A 483 15.15 -24.37 -0.47
CA GLY A 483 15.70 -23.31 0.36
C GLY A 483 14.79 -22.87 1.49
N PHE A 484 15.31 -21.92 2.19
CA PHE A 484 14.59 -21.21 3.24
C PHE A 484 14.33 -19.78 2.82
N ASP A 485 13.17 -19.29 3.15
CA ASP A 485 12.87 -17.86 3.17
C ASP A 485 12.44 -17.51 4.57
N GLY A 486 12.83 -16.35 5.04
CA GLY A 486 12.38 -15.93 6.35
C GLY A 486 12.80 -14.52 6.69
N ASN A 487 12.14 -14.00 7.70
CA ASN A 487 12.56 -12.79 8.37
C ASN A 487 12.50 -12.98 9.88
N LEU A 488 13.36 -12.26 10.58
CA LEU A 488 13.40 -12.18 12.02
C LEU A 488 13.57 -10.73 12.43
N GLY A 489 12.66 -10.23 13.25
CA GLY A 489 12.68 -8.89 13.81
C GLY A 489 12.80 -8.93 15.34
N LEU A 490 13.66 -8.13 15.87
CA LEU A 490 13.81 -7.87 17.30
C LEU A 490 13.62 -6.39 17.55
N ASN A 491 12.72 -6.02 18.45
CA ASN A 491 12.59 -4.66 18.95
C ASN A 491 12.77 -4.65 20.46
N TRP A 492 13.66 -3.80 20.92
CA TRP A 492 14.00 -3.70 22.33
C TRP A 492 13.96 -2.24 22.78
N ARG A 493 12.93 -1.88 23.57
CA ARG A 493 12.84 -0.59 24.26
C ARG A 493 13.65 -0.65 25.53
N PHE A 494 14.95 -0.37 25.44
CA PHE A 494 15.87 -0.46 26.57
C PHE A 494 15.80 0.74 27.53
N ALA A 495 15.20 1.84 27.09
CA ALA A 495 14.89 3.00 27.93
C ALA A 495 13.58 3.64 27.42
N ARG A 496 12.99 4.51 28.21
CA ARG A 496 11.68 5.13 27.94
C ARG A 496 11.54 5.73 26.53
N ALA A 497 12.58 6.43 26.08
CA ALA A 497 12.59 7.13 24.81
C ALA A 497 13.45 6.41 23.74
N TRP A 498 14.04 5.27 24.05
CA TRP A 498 15.03 4.63 23.21
C TRP A 498 14.60 3.21 22.82
N THR A 499 14.64 2.96 21.53
CA THR A 499 14.38 1.63 20.97
C THR A 499 15.56 1.19 20.10
N LEU A 500 15.96 -0.05 20.24
CA LEU A 500 16.88 -0.74 19.35
C LEU A 500 16.07 -1.74 18.52
N SER A 501 16.21 -1.69 17.20
CA SER A 501 15.58 -2.62 16.28
C SER A 501 16.65 -3.35 15.48
N ALA A 502 16.54 -4.67 15.39
CA ALA A 502 17.40 -5.50 14.55
C ALA A 502 16.53 -6.40 13.67
N ASN A 503 16.78 -6.39 12.38
CA ASN A 503 16.03 -7.18 11.43
C ASN A 503 16.99 -7.99 10.56
N TYR A 504 16.58 -9.20 10.26
CA TYR A 504 17.23 -10.08 9.31
C TYR A 504 16.20 -10.64 8.35
N TYR A 505 16.52 -10.63 7.08
CA TYR A 505 15.73 -11.22 6.01
C TYR A 505 16.61 -12.07 5.12
N GLU A 506 16.09 -13.21 4.69
CA GLU A 506 16.76 -14.10 3.75
C GLU A 506 15.75 -14.76 2.81
N SER A 507 16.06 -14.83 1.53
CA SER A 507 15.26 -15.53 0.53
C SER A 507 16.15 -16.31 -0.44
N HIS A 508 15.83 -17.60 -0.58
CA HIS A 508 16.49 -18.53 -1.49
C HIS A 508 15.50 -19.15 -2.47
N ALA A 509 14.23 -18.81 -2.40
CA ALA A 509 13.21 -19.53 -3.12
C ALA A 509 12.52 -18.71 -4.20
N SER A 510 12.06 -19.40 -5.23
CA SER A 510 11.11 -18.83 -6.18
C SER A 510 9.76 -18.58 -5.50
N GLN A 511 9.24 -17.40 -5.68
CA GLN A 511 7.90 -17.11 -5.24
C GLN A 511 6.89 -17.65 -6.25
N ARG A 512 5.84 -18.27 -5.73
CA ARG A 512 4.67 -18.64 -6.50
C ARG A 512 3.55 -17.69 -6.20
N SER A 513 2.99 -17.14 -7.23
CA SER A 513 1.70 -16.49 -7.17
C SER A 513 0.68 -17.43 -7.81
N PRO A 514 -0.50 -17.65 -7.23
CA PRO A 514 -1.59 -18.23 -7.97
C PRO A 514 -1.83 -17.38 -9.22
N PHE A 515 -2.26 -17.98 -10.31
CA PHE A 515 -2.62 -17.23 -11.51
C PHE A 515 -3.72 -16.24 -11.16
N VAL A 516 -3.42 -14.96 -11.26
CA VAL A 516 -4.44 -13.92 -11.19
C VAL A 516 -4.92 -13.69 -12.62
N ILE A 517 -6.18 -13.96 -12.85
CA ILE A 517 -6.85 -13.67 -14.12
C ILE A 517 -7.57 -12.34 -13.94
N ASP A 518 -6.86 -11.27 -14.18
CA ASP A 518 -7.39 -9.90 -14.18
C ASP A 518 -7.19 -9.29 -15.57
N PRO A 519 -8.22 -8.60 -16.12
CA PRO A 519 -8.10 -7.94 -17.42
C PRO A 519 -7.06 -6.82 -17.47
N ILE A 520 -6.66 -6.27 -16.34
CA ILE A 520 -5.74 -5.14 -16.26
C ILE A 520 -4.35 -5.57 -15.81
N SER A 521 -4.26 -6.49 -14.86
CA SER A 521 -2.98 -6.98 -14.34
C SER A 521 -2.70 -8.42 -14.83
N GLN A 522 -1.63 -8.60 -15.58
CA GLN A 522 -1.15 -9.93 -15.94
C GLN A 522 -0.03 -10.32 -15.01
N SER A 523 -0.30 -11.20 -14.07
CA SER A 523 0.73 -11.75 -13.19
C SER A 523 1.33 -13.01 -13.79
N THR A 524 2.64 -13.14 -13.72
CA THR A 524 3.33 -14.40 -14.03
C THR A 524 3.25 -15.33 -12.81
N PRO A 525 2.88 -16.60 -12.98
CA PRO A 525 2.71 -17.54 -11.86
C PRO A 525 4.02 -17.94 -11.19
N PHE A 526 5.14 -17.65 -11.83
CA PHE A 526 6.48 -17.91 -11.33
C PHE A 526 7.35 -16.68 -11.49
N VAL A 527 7.92 -16.25 -10.38
CA VAL A 527 9.03 -15.32 -10.38
C VAL A 527 10.19 -16.03 -9.70
N THR A 528 11.23 -16.35 -10.45
CA THR A 528 12.49 -16.83 -9.89
C THR A 528 13.27 -15.63 -9.45
N LEU A 529 13.41 -15.45 -8.14
CA LEU A 529 14.19 -14.38 -7.56
C LEU A 529 15.61 -14.89 -7.28
N PRO A 530 16.64 -14.05 -7.48
CA PRO A 530 17.98 -14.41 -7.01
C PRO A 530 17.98 -14.52 -5.49
N THR A 531 18.94 -15.30 -4.98
CA THR A 531 19.22 -15.33 -3.55
C THR A 531 19.44 -13.92 -3.03
N SER A 532 18.76 -13.58 -1.98
CA SER A 532 18.84 -12.27 -1.34
C SER A 532 18.86 -12.41 0.16
N TRP A 533 19.62 -11.56 0.83
CA TRP A 533 19.54 -11.38 2.26
C TRP A 533 19.72 -9.89 2.61
N ALA A 534 19.17 -9.50 3.72
CA ALA A 534 19.33 -8.16 4.25
C ALA A 534 19.36 -8.22 5.78
N TYR A 535 20.18 -7.41 6.41
CA TYR A 535 20.06 -7.12 7.82
C TYR A 535 20.12 -5.63 8.07
N SER A 536 19.43 -5.18 9.12
CA SER A 536 19.49 -3.81 9.58
C SER A 536 19.58 -3.74 11.10
N LEU A 537 20.28 -2.73 11.58
CA LEU A 537 20.39 -2.40 12.99
C LEU A 537 20.12 -0.91 13.15
N LEU A 538 19.07 -0.57 13.89
CA LEU A 538 18.57 0.79 14.04
C LEU A 538 18.48 1.14 15.52
N ILE A 539 18.88 2.35 15.85
CA ILE A 539 18.64 2.95 17.16
C ILE A 539 17.77 4.18 16.97
N ARG A 540 16.70 4.28 17.75
CA ARG A 540 15.73 5.33 17.69
C ARG A 540 15.56 6.02 19.03
N TYR A 541 15.51 7.33 18.97
CA TYR A 541 15.10 8.19 20.07
C TYR A 541 13.80 8.90 19.73
N GLU A 542 12.82 8.87 20.63
CA GLU A 542 11.55 9.57 20.47
C GLU A 542 11.29 10.48 21.67
N PHE A 543 10.96 11.72 21.38
CA PHE A 543 10.54 12.71 22.36
C PHE A 543 9.18 13.28 21.98
N ARG A 544 8.28 13.37 22.96
CA ARG A 544 6.95 13.96 22.78
C ARG A 544 6.63 14.82 24.00
N ALA A 545 6.00 15.96 23.75
CA ALA A 545 5.55 16.88 24.80
C ALA A 545 4.36 17.70 24.32
N GLY A 546 3.70 18.36 25.25
CA GLY A 546 2.54 19.20 25.00
C GLY A 546 1.22 18.44 25.09
N SER A 547 0.14 19.19 25.12
CA SER A 547 -1.23 18.65 25.16
C SER A 547 -2.13 19.42 24.20
N PRO A 548 -3.00 18.72 23.44
CA PRO A 548 -4.05 19.36 22.66
C PRO A 548 -4.98 20.24 23.50
N ALA A 549 -5.13 19.93 24.80
CA ALA A 549 -5.97 20.67 25.72
C ALA A 549 -5.31 21.95 26.29
N ALA A 550 -4.02 22.15 26.03
CA ALA A 550 -3.27 23.30 26.59
C ALA A 550 -3.64 24.65 25.97
N VAL A 551 -4.51 24.67 24.97
CA VAL A 551 -4.90 25.90 24.29
C VAL A 551 -6.37 26.20 24.51
N PRO A 552 -6.73 27.10 25.43
CA PRO A 552 -8.12 27.52 25.62
C PRO A 552 -8.59 28.33 24.41
N GLY A 553 -9.62 27.83 23.72
CA GLY A 553 -10.48 28.65 22.88
C GLY A 553 -9.91 29.22 21.58
N GLY A 554 -8.73 28.80 21.13
CA GLY A 554 -8.12 29.32 19.91
C GLY A 554 -8.34 28.42 18.68
N ASN A 555 -8.48 29.03 17.51
CA ASN A 555 -8.37 28.35 16.20
C ASN A 555 -6.91 27.96 15.97
N ALA A 556 -6.40 27.03 16.74
CA ALA A 556 -5.06 26.53 16.44
C ALA A 556 -5.21 25.35 15.48
N SER A 557 -4.61 25.49 14.37
CA SER A 557 -4.12 24.39 13.58
C SER A 557 -3.08 23.66 14.43
N GLY A 558 -3.08 22.36 14.44
CA GLY A 558 -2.22 21.65 15.37
C GLY A 558 -2.14 20.17 15.07
N ALA A 559 -1.61 19.43 16.01
CA ALA A 559 -1.68 17.98 15.99
C ALA A 559 -2.99 17.48 16.59
N GLY A 560 -3.44 16.32 16.15
CA GLY A 560 -4.45 15.50 16.79
C GLY A 560 -3.88 14.15 17.19
N ALA A 561 -4.71 13.30 17.76
CA ALA A 561 -4.40 11.90 18.00
C ALA A 561 -5.18 11.01 17.06
N LEU A 562 -4.56 9.91 16.65
CA LEU A 562 -5.18 8.86 15.89
C LEU A 562 -4.99 7.55 16.62
N ALA A 563 -6.07 7.01 17.12
CA ALA A 563 -6.09 5.70 17.73
C ALA A 563 -7.00 4.76 16.95
N GLY A 564 -6.83 3.47 17.12
CA GLY A 564 -7.69 2.53 16.46
C GLY A 564 -7.51 1.12 16.94
N SER A 565 -8.19 0.22 16.26
CA SER A 565 -8.00 -1.20 16.49
C SER A 565 -8.11 -2.00 15.21
N VAL A 566 -7.27 -3.02 15.11
CA VAL A 566 -7.44 -4.09 14.11
C VAL A 566 -8.12 -5.25 14.81
N PHE A 567 -9.23 -5.73 14.31
CA PHE A 567 -10.01 -6.78 14.95
C PHE A 567 -10.44 -7.87 13.96
N LEU A 568 -10.73 -9.04 14.51
CA LEU A 568 -11.14 -10.20 13.74
C LEU A 568 -12.67 -10.19 13.62
N ASP A 569 -13.16 -9.60 12.53
CA ASP A 569 -14.59 -9.43 12.24
C ASP A 569 -15.27 -10.78 11.96
N ALA A 570 -15.79 -11.39 13.02
CA ALA A 570 -16.31 -12.76 12.96
C ALA A 570 -17.72 -12.82 12.35
N ASN A 571 -18.48 -11.76 12.45
CA ASN A 571 -19.85 -11.67 11.94
C ASN A 571 -19.91 -10.98 10.57
N GLY A 572 -18.83 -10.32 10.14
CA GLY A 572 -18.70 -9.69 8.82
C GLY A 572 -19.42 -8.35 8.70
N ASP A 573 -19.79 -7.71 9.82
CA ASP A 573 -20.54 -6.45 9.78
C ASP A 573 -19.65 -5.20 9.71
N GLY A 574 -18.31 -5.37 9.82
CA GLY A 574 -17.33 -4.29 9.76
C GLY A 574 -17.30 -3.40 11.01
N ARG A 575 -18.00 -3.79 12.10
CA ARG A 575 -18.02 -3.07 13.36
C ARG A 575 -17.46 -3.95 14.47
N ARG A 576 -16.68 -3.36 15.34
CA ARG A 576 -16.08 -4.10 16.44
C ARG A 576 -17.10 -4.38 17.54
N ASP A 577 -17.42 -5.63 17.75
CA ASP A 577 -18.25 -6.11 18.84
C ASP A 577 -17.43 -6.53 20.07
N ALA A 578 -18.08 -6.52 21.27
CA ALA A 578 -17.42 -6.92 22.50
C ALA A 578 -16.96 -8.40 22.52
N ALA A 579 -17.55 -9.24 21.67
CA ALA A 579 -17.20 -10.65 21.53
C ALA A 579 -16.04 -10.88 20.52
N GLU A 580 -15.64 -9.86 19.78
CA GLU A 580 -14.62 -9.98 18.74
C GLU A 580 -13.23 -9.73 19.28
N THR A 581 -12.31 -10.58 18.84
CA THR A 581 -10.93 -10.54 19.32
C THR A 581 -10.15 -9.52 18.52
N GLY A 582 -9.34 -8.71 19.20
CA GLY A 582 -8.37 -7.85 18.52
C GLY A 582 -7.26 -8.66 17.84
N ALA A 583 -6.77 -8.17 16.73
CA ALA A 583 -5.61 -8.72 16.04
C ALA A 583 -4.34 -8.09 16.62
N ALA A 584 -3.65 -8.85 17.46
CA ALA A 584 -2.43 -8.39 18.10
C ALA A 584 -1.24 -8.38 17.14
N ASN A 585 -0.30 -7.48 17.38
CA ASN A 585 0.99 -7.43 16.71
C ASN A 585 0.93 -7.18 15.20
N ILE A 586 -0.10 -6.52 14.74
CA ILE A 586 -0.28 -6.09 13.36
C ILE A 586 0.47 -4.77 13.14
N THR A 587 1.25 -4.68 12.09
CA THR A 587 1.95 -3.45 11.76
C THR A 587 1.00 -2.46 11.10
N VAL A 588 0.89 -1.27 11.68
CA VAL A 588 0.13 -0.14 11.14
C VAL A 588 1.11 0.96 10.79
N ILE A 589 1.16 1.34 9.53
CA ILE A 589 2.05 2.37 9.00
C ILE A 589 1.25 3.62 8.70
N LEU A 590 1.71 4.74 9.19
CA LEU A 590 1.16 6.06 8.90
C LEU A 590 2.04 6.77 7.89
N ASP A 591 1.46 7.24 6.79
CA ASP A 591 2.10 8.00 5.71
C ASP A 591 3.34 7.34 5.10
N GLY A 592 3.36 5.99 5.08
CA GLY A 592 4.51 5.22 4.60
C GLY A 592 5.77 5.32 5.46
N ARG A 593 5.71 5.99 6.60
CA ARG A 593 6.89 6.40 7.37
C ARG A 593 6.87 6.01 8.84
N TYR A 594 5.77 6.25 9.52
CA TYR A 594 5.66 5.98 10.95
C TYR A 594 4.93 4.68 11.16
N SER A 595 5.49 3.75 11.92
CA SER A 595 4.84 2.49 12.19
C SER A 595 4.66 2.23 13.67
N VAL A 596 3.54 1.61 14.00
CA VAL A 596 3.24 1.09 15.34
C VAL A 596 2.71 -0.34 15.18
N ARG A 597 2.80 -1.12 16.26
CA ARG A 597 2.14 -2.42 16.31
C ARG A 597 0.92 -2.38 17.20
N THR A 598 -0.08 -3.15 16.84
CA THR A 598 -1.24 -3.33 17.69
C THR A 598 -0.86 -4.11 18.95
N ASP A 599 -1.44 -3.71 20.09
CA ASP A 599 -1.31 -4.40 21.37
C ASP A 599 -2.06 -5.75 21.38
N ALA A 600 -2.05 -6.46 22.51
CA ALA A 600 -2.75 -7.72 22.69
C ALA A 600 -4.27 -7.61 22.47
N SER A 601 -4.86 -6.44 22.62
CA SER A 601 -6.27 -6.17 22.34
C SER A 601 -6.53 -5.68 20.91
N GLY A 602 -5.49 -5.67 20.06
CA GLY A 602 -5.54 -5.19 18.68
C GLY A 602 -5.54 -3.67 18.54
N ARG A 603 -5.26 -2.91 19.59
CA ARG A 603 -5.27 -1.44 19.57
C ARG A 603 -3.93 -0.89 19.11
N PHE A 604 -4.00 0.23 18.39
CA PHE A 604 -2.83 1.05 18.03
C PHE A 604 -3.12 2.50 18.36
N ASP A 605 -2.06 3.28 18.58
CA ASP A 605 -2.14 4.69 18.91
C ASP A 605 -0.97 5.47 18.28
N PHE A 606 -1.34 6.56 17.61
CA PHE A 606 -0.45 7.64 17.21
C PHE A 606 -0.86 8.88 18.01
N SER A 607 -0.32 9.01 19.18
CA SER A 607 -0.77 10.01 20.17
C SER A 607 -0.60 11.45 19.72
N GLN A 608 0.23 11.69 18.71
CA GLN A 608 0.41 13.03 18.14
C GLN A 608 0.79 12.90 16.67
N ILE A 609 -0.12 13.31 15.80
CA ILE A 609 0.13 13.42 14.36
C ILE A 609 -0.31 14.80 13.88
N ALA A 610 0.32 15.29 12.83
CA ALA A 610 -0.06 16.56 12.23
C ALA A 610 -1.55 16.56 11.88
N ALA A 611 -2.20 17.69 11.98
CA ALA A 611 -3.55 17.81 11.45
C ALA A 611 -3.51 17.76 9.92
N GLY A 612 -4.45 17.05 9.31
CA GLY A 612 -4.51 16.86 7.86
C GLY A 612 -5.00 15.48 7.46
N GLU A 613 -4.88 15.18 6.18
CA GLU A 613 -5.14 13.86 5.63
C GLU A 613 -3.91 12.97 5.81
N HIS A 614 -4.12 11.78 6.34
CA HIS A 614 -3.10 10.78 6.56
C HIS A 614 -3.51 9.45 5.96
N ARG A 615 -2.54 8.67 5.53
CA ARG A 615 -2.76 7.33 5.00
C ARG A 615 -2.26 6.29 6.01
N LEU A 616 -3.17 5.43 6.42
CA LEU A 616 -2.84 4.23 7.19
C LEU A 616 -2.69 3.07 6.23
N LYS A 617 -1.55 2.41 6.27
CA LYS A 617 -1.31 1.12 5.61
C LYS A 617 -1.17 0.07 6.68
N ILE A 618 -2.01 -0.94 6.62
CA ILE A 618 -2.02 -2.05 7.57
C ILE A 618 -1.38 -3.25 6.88
N LEU A 619 -0.30 -3.77 7.46
CA LEU A 619 0.37 -4.95 6.93
C LEU A 619 -0.25 -6.21 7.54
N PRO A 620 -0.58 -7.22 6.72
CA PRO A 620 -1.13 -8.48 7.22
C PRO A 620 -0.04 -9.43 7.77
N ASP A 621 1.12 -8.89 8.18
CA ASP A 621 2.33 -9.63 8.52
C ASP A 621 2.14 -10.67 9.63
N ASN A 622 1.31 -10.35 10.63
CA ASN A 622 0.98 -11.23 11.76
C ASN A 622 -0.51 -11.51 11.88
N LEU A 623 -1.26 -11.30 10.82
CA LEU A 623 -2.69 -11.59 10.85
C LEU A 623 -2.90 -13.10 10.91
N PRO A 624 -3.65 -13.61 11.92
CA PRO A 624 -3.85 -15.06 12.05
C PRO A 624 -4.72 -15.59 10.90
N LEU A 625 -4.28 -16.68 10.29
CA LEU A 625 -5.09 -17.37 9.30
C LEU A 625 -6.41 -17.89 9.91
N PRO A 626 -7.52 -17.88 9.20
CA PRO A 626 -7.72 -17.50 7.81
C PRO A 626 -8.18 -16.04 7.61
N TRP A 627 -7.70 -15.11 8.41
CA TRP A 627 -8.10 -13.71 8.37
C TRP A 627 -7.25 -12.94 7.37
N GLN A 628 -7.86 -12.01 6.66
CA GLN A 628 -7.19 -11.13 5.72
C GLN A 628 -7.81 -9.73 5.79
N LEU A 629 -7.04 -8.75 5.34
CA LEU A 629 -7.51 -7.39 5.12
C LEU A 629 -7.92 -7.26 3.66
N ASP A 630 -9.08 -6.72 3.40
CA ASP A 630 -9.40 -6.25 2.05
C ASP A 630 -8.58 -4.98 1.74
N GLU A 631 -8.52 -4.60 0.48
CA GLU A 631 -7.70 -3.47 0.02
C GLU A 631 -8.07 -2.16 0.74
N LYS A 632 -9.36 -1.93 0.98
CA LYS A 632 -9.83 -0.75 1.72
C LYS A 632 -9.44 -0.79 3.19
N ALA A 633 -9.49 -1.96 3.81
CA ALA A 633 -9.07 -2.14 5.20
C ALA A 633 -7.54 -2.07 5.34
N ALA A 634 -6.80 -2.50 4.29
CA ALA A 634 -5.35 -2.40 4.25
C ALA A 634 -4.83 -0.98 4.00
N ASN A 635 -5.63 -0.11 3.36
CA ASN A 635 -5.23 1.26 3.01
C ASN A 635 -6.37 2.23 3.38
N VAL A 636 -6.28 2.83 4.55
CA VAL A 636 -7.31 3.72 5.10
C VAL A 636 -6.82 5.16 5.05
N VAL A 637 -7.62 6.03 4.48
CA VAL A 637 -7.39 7.48 4.54
C VAL A 637 -8.16 8.04 5.73
N VAL A 638 -7.48 8.78 6.58
CA VAL A 638 -8.06 9.43 7.76
C VAL A 638 -7.75 10.93 7.74
N VAL A 639 -8.72 11.72 8.14
CA VAL A 639 -8.53 13.16 8.31
C VAL A 639 -8.46 13.46 9.80
N VAL A 640 -7.32 13.93 10.25
CA VAL A 640 -7.11 14.34 11.62
C VAL A 640 -7.27 15.85 11.70
N LYS A 641 -8.23 16.27 12.50
CA LYS A 641 -8.42 17.70 12.79
C LYS A 641 -7.52 18.11 13.96
N PRO A 642 -7.14 19.39 14.03
CA PRO A 642 -6.41 19.90 15.19
C PRO A 642 -7.16 19.56 16.48
N ARG A 643 -6.43 19.05 17.46
CA ARG A 643 -6.95 18.69 18.80
C ARG A 643 -8.10 17.69 18.80
N SER A 644 -8.20 16.86 17.76
CA SER A 644 -9.18 15.80 17.72
C SER A 644 -8.55 14.44 17.99
N ASP A 645 -9.31 13.60 18.65
CA ASP A 645 -9.01 12.17 18.75
C ASP A 645 -9.81 11.43 17.67
N VAL A 646 -9.13 11.01 16.64
CA VAL A 646 -9.74 10.21 15.57
C VAL A 646 -9.61 8.75 15.93
N ARG A 647 -10.70 7.98 15.78
CA ARG A 647 -10.70 6.53 16.00
C ARG A 647 -11.06 5.82 14.71
N VAL A 648 -10.28 4.78 14.40
CA VAL A 648 -10.47 3.96 13.19
C VAL A 648 -10.40 2.49 13.58
N ASP A 649 -11.52 1.79 13.43
CA ASP A 649 -11.57 0.35 13.63
C ASP A 649 -11.45 -0.35 12.27
N ILE A 650 -10.52 -1.28 12.19
CA ILE A 650 -10.11 -1.95 10.95
C ILE A 650 -10.49 -3.42 11.07
N ALA A 651 -11.44 -3.82 10.27
CA ALA A 651 -11.96 -5.17 10.25
C ALA A 651 -11.07 -6.09 9.40
N ALA A 652 -10.49 -7.09 10.02
CA ALA A 652 -9.91 -8.22 9.30
C ALA A 652 -11.01 -9.26 9.07
N LYS A 653 -11.32 -9.51 7.81
CA LYS A 653 -12.36 -10.44 7.40
C LYS A 653 -11.77 -11.83 7.17
N ARG A 654 -12.58 -12.84 7.31
CA ARG A 654 -12.14 -14.16 6.84
C ARG A 654 -12.07 -14.13 5.32
N SER A 655 -10.94 -14.61 4.75
CA SER A 655 -10.85 -14.72 3.30
C SER A 655 -12.00 -15.58 2.77
N LEU A 656 -12.61 -15.08 1.73
CA LEU A 656 -13.65 -15.81 0.98
C LEU A 656 -13.07 -17.05 0.37
#